data_8c86fe3a876d9cc9a8c9bacc8d5b2c07
#
_entry.id   8c86fe3a876d9cc9a8c9bacc8d5b2c07
#
_cell.length_a   1.000
_cell.length_b   1.000
_cell.length_c   1.000
_cell.angle_alpha   90.00
_cell.angle_beta   90.00
_cell.angle_gamma   90.00
#
_symmetry.space_group_name_H-M   'P 1'
#
loop_
_entity.id
_entity.type
_entity.pdbx_description
1 polymer ?
#
loop_
_entity_poly.entity_id
_entity_poly.type
_entity_poly.pdbx_seq_one_letter_code
_entity_poly.pdbx_strand_id
1 'polypeptide(L)'
;MVEIFKNIKEYADELDHEAEMIKLGKQRVKRRVSHVQREEESVTSYGKVMVANTIRPLAQAIQDYLESNADAKGQPEKAFIKLREIEPEVSAMICAKHVINTITQHKPLTATSIALGGKIETETSLRNFKNLNPELFDAVKNDLDKRSWNYAYKRRKLKESAKRDSVAMWEEWTTEEKLHTGMRLIEFMQSATGMIEFGLEVINRKRTKIIKQTAKTREWIQNRNNFNELLNPEYLPTVMPPRNWETVTGGGYWTKELPELDLVKQKNKLFKRELENFDMPEVYNAVNRMQSTGFRVNKFVLDVMKHAWDNGIAMGGMPPIKNMEIPNKPHDIDTNEEARKEWKKQAVICHTENSRMFSKRLLYAKILWEADKFKDYDNIYFPLQLDFRGRAYCVPAFLNYQGINGAKALLDFSHGKEITEDNSGGFWLAVHGANVWGNDKITLEQRADWSMDTTNMQMFRRIVQDPIVNREWEEADSPFQFLAWCKEWVEFQDTGYGYVSHLPVSIDGSCNGLQLYSLMLRDETAGKLVNVVPSDTPQDIYQLVADSVIEKLKQDKLEGKPYAHAWLEYGIKRSTTKRSIMTICYGSTRYSCTDFVVEDLTKRKDKGEDHPFKTDVFKPAIYLAGVIWNSIGDNLTSARMGMDYLQ
;
A
#
# COMPACT_ATOMS: atom_id res chain seq x y z
N MET A 1 -32.04 2.87 36.78
CA MET A 1 -30.87 2.39 37.52
C MET A 1 -30.10 1.31 36.72
N VAL A 2 -30.74 0.24 36.25
CA VAL A 2 -30.06 -0.82 35.51
C VAL A 2 -29.38 -0.28 34.22
N GLU A 3 -30.04 0.62 33.50
CA GLU A 3 -29.51 1.22 32.25
C GLU A 3 -28.33 2.17 32.53
N ILE A 4 -28.37 2.92 33.64
CA ILE A 4 -27.26 3.79 34.07
C ILE A 4 -26.02 2.93 34.45
N PHE A 5 -26.21 1.82 35.16
CA PHE A 5 -25.11 0.92 35.50
C PHE A 5 -24.54 0.17 34.29
N LYS A 6 -25.39 -0.17 33.30
CA LYS A 6 -24.95 -0.75 32.03
C LYS A 6 -24.07 0.24 31.27
N ASN A 7 -24.50 1.48 31.14
CA ASN A 7 -23.75 2.56 30.49
C ASN A 7 -22.39 2.85 31.18
N ILE A 8 -22.36 2.81 32.53
CA ILE A 8 -21.11 2.99 33.28
C ILE A 8 -20.13 1.84 33.01
N LYS A 9 -20.62 0.60 32.98
CA LYS A 9 -19.77 -0.56 32.69
C LYS A 9 -19.22 -0.52 31.27
N GLU A 10 -20.06 -0.26 30.28
CA GLU A 10 -19.67 -0.12 28.88
C GLU A 10 -18.61 0.97 28.70
N TYR A 11 -18.77 2.10 29.40
CA TYR A 11 -17.79 3.18 29.38
C TYR A 11 -16.46 2.77 30.02
N ALA A 12 -16.49 2.03 31.12
CA ALA A 12 -15.26 1.52 31.75
C ALA A 12 -14.55 0.50 30.83
N ASP A 13 -15.31 -0.42 30.23
CA ASP A 13 -14.79 -1.39 29.27
C ASP A 13 -14.15 -0.68 28.06
N GLU A 14 -14.77 0.39 27.55
CA GLU A 14 -14.22 1.19 26.45
C GLU A 14 -12.89 1.85 26.82
N LEU A 15 -12.79 2.47 28.00
CA LEU A 15 -11.54 3.09 28.46
C LEU A 15 -10.41 2.05 28.60
N ASP A 16 -10.72 0.85 29.07
CA ASP A 16 -9.74 -0.26 29.15
C ASP A 16 -9.27 -0.70 27.76
N HIS A 17 -10.17 -0.76 26.77
CA HIS A 17 -9.83 -1.05 25.37
C HIS A 17 -8.94 0.05 24.76
N GLU A 18 -9.26 1.30 25.02
CA GLU A 18 -8.43 2.42 24.54
C GLU A 18 -7.05 2.44 25.19
N ALA A 19 -6.93 2.10 26.47
CA ALA A 19 -5.63 1.94 27.14
C ALA A 19 -4.84 0.77 26.53
N GLU A 20 -5.51 -0.31 26.15
CA GLU A 20 -4.86 -1.43 25.44
C GLU A 20 -4.35 -1.02 24.05
N MET A 21 -5.06 -0.16 23.31
CA MET A 21 -4.60 0.36 22.01
C MET A 21 -3.22 1.04 22.11
N ILE A 22 -2.99 1.79 23.19
CA ILE A 22 -1.71 2.43 23.49
C ILE A 22 -0.63 1.36 23.76
N LYS A 23 -0.96 0.35 24.57
CA LYS A 23 -0.05 -0.77 24.90
C LYS A 23 0.34 -1.57 23.66
N LEU A 24 -0.62 -1.87 22.77
CA LEU A 24 -0.39 -2.56 21.50
C LEU A 24 0.49 -1.73 20.56
N GLY A 25 0.25 -0.42 20.48
CA GLY A 25 1.09 0.50 19.74
C GLY A 25 2.55 0.47 20.20
N LYS A 26 2.79 0.52 21.51
CA LYS A 26 4.12 0.38 22.11
C LYS A 26 4.80 -0.94 21.73
N GLN A 27 4.06 -2.05 21.80
CA GLN A 27 4.59 -3.36 21.41
C GLN A 27 4.93 -3.43 19.93
N ARG A 28 4.09 -2.82 19.06
CA ARG A 28 4.33 -2.74 17.60
C ARG A 28 5.59 -1.95 17.29
N VAL A 29 5.81 -0.82 17.96
CA VAL A 29 7.02 -0.01 17.77
C VAL A 29 8.26 -0.77 18.23
N LYS A 30 8.23 -1.46 19.38
CA LYS A 30 9.33 -2.32 19.84
C LYS A 30 9.68 -3.40 18.79
N ARG A 31 8.69 -4.07 18.20
CA ARG A 31 8.90 -5.03 17.10
C ARG A 31 9.43 -4.35 15.84
N ARG A 32 8.93 -3.15 15.50
CA ARG A 32 9.36 -2.39 14.32
C ARG A 32 10.80 -1.89 14.46
N VAL A 33 11.23 -1.48 15.66
CA VAL A 33 12.62 -1.09 15.93
C VAL A 33 13.57 -2.27 15.69
N SER A 34 13.18 -3.49 16.01
CA SER A 34 13.94 -4.69 15.65
C SER A 34 13.95 -5.00 14.14
N HIS A 35 13.01 -4.45 13.37
CA HIS A 35 12.91 -4.61 11.91
C HIS A 35 13.35 -3.38 11.09
N VAL A 36 13.56 -2.21 11.72
CA VAL A 36 14.11 -0.98 11.07
C VAL A 36 15.63 -1.09 10.86
N GLN A 37 16.09 -2.26 10.53
CA GLN A 37 17.43 -2.46 9.93
C GLN A 37 17.49 -2.01 8.46
N ARG A 38 16.58 -1.15 8.01
CA ARG A 38 16.52 -0.67 6.62
C ARG A 38 16.83 0.81 6.54
N GLU A 39 18.07 1.10 6.15
CA GLU A 39 18.62 2.21 5.34
C GLU A 39 18.09 3.66 5.48
N GLU A 40 17.13 4.02 6.34
CA GLU A 40 16.52 5.35 6.42
C GLU A 40 16.36 5.89 7.85
N GLU A 41 17.28 5.59 8.73
CA GLU A 41 17.21 6.03 10.12
C GLU A 41 17.26 7.56 10.26
N SER A 42 17.98 8.24 9.36
CA SER A 42 18.08 9.70 9.31
C SER A 42 16.75 10.42 9.00
N VAL A 43 15.75 9.75 8.43
CA VAL A 43 14.42 10.34 8.16
C VAL A 43 13.42 10.09 9.28
N THR A 44 13.74 9.25 10.27
CA THR A 44 12.93 9.09 11.48
C THR A 44 12.89 10.39 12.29
N SER A 45 11.91 10.54 13.18
CA SER A 45 11.79 11.76 14.02
C SER A 45 13.03 12.00 14.87
N TYR A 46 13.59 10.96 15.48
CA TYR A 46 14.83 11.06 16.24
C TYR A 46 16.06 11.21 15.34
N GLY A 47 16.09 10.53 14.20
CA GLY A 47 17.17 10.65 13.23
C GLY A 47 17.32 12.05 12.67
N LYS A 48 16.23 12.77 12.39
CA LYS A 48 16.26 14.18 11.99
C LYS A 48 16.86 15.08 13.05
N VAL A 49 16.55 14.84 14.32
CA VAL A 49 17.15 15.59 15.45
C VAL A 49 18.63 15.27 15.57
N MET A 50 19.03 14.01 15.42
CA MET A 50 20.45 13.62 15.41
C MET A 50 21.21 14.32 14.28
N VAL A 51 20.67 14.29 13.05
CA VAL A 51 21.28 14.99 11.89
C VAL A 51 21.43 16.46 12.19
N ALA A 52 20.38 17.14 12.65
CA ALA A 52 20.39 18.58 12.93
C ALA A 52 21.45 18.96 13.98
N ASN A 53 21.55 18.15 15.05
CA ASN A 53 22.54 18.40 16.13
C ASN A 53 23.98 18.06 15.70
N THR A 54 24.18 17.26 14.66
CA THR A 54 25.50 16.85 14.17
C THR A 54 26.10 17.87 13.20
N ILE A 55 25.29 18.57 12.41
CA ILE A 55 25.77 19.41 11.29
C ILE A 55 26.73 20.50 11.77
N ARG A 56 26.34 21.31 12.77
CA ARG A 56 27.15 22.43 13.23
C ARG A 56 28.52 22.02 13.80
N PRO A 57 28.62 21.12 14.79
CA PRO A 57 29.89 20.70 15.37
C PRO A 57 30.78 19.98 14.34
N LEU A 58 30.19 19.23 13.44
CA LEU A 58 30.92 18.53 12.38
C LEU A 58 31.43 19.50 11.30
N ALA A 59 30.61 20.47 10.89
CA ALA A 59 31.05 21.51 9.93
C ALA A 59 32.19 22.32 10.49
N GLN A 60 32.15 22.70 11.77
CA GLN A 60 33.23 23.40 12.43
C GLN A 60 34.55 22.59 12.43
N ALA A 61 34.46 21.29 12.78
CA ALA A 61 35.66 20.42 12.75
C ALA A 61 36.24 20.25 11.34
N ILE A 62 35.40 20.25 10.30
CA ILE A 62 35.87 20.25 8.90
C ILE A 62 36.55 21.60 8.56
N GLN A 63 35.93 22.70 8.96
CA GLN A 63 36.49 24.06 8.73
C GLN A 63 37.85 24.20 9.41
N ASP A 64 37.95 23.86 10.70
CA ASP A 64 39.22 23.94 11.46
C ASP A 64 40.33 23.09 10.82
N TYR A 65 39.96 21.91 10.30
CA TYR A 65 40.90 21.06 9.55
C TYR A 65 41.37 21.72 8.25
N LEU A 66 40.50 22.34 7.49
CA LEU A 66 40.82 23.00 6.25
C LEU A 66 41.72 24.22 6.51
N GLU A 67 41.43 25.01 7.54
CA GLU A 67 42.23 26.17 7.92
C GLU A 67 43.62 25.77 8.42
N SER A 68 43.71 24.78 9.29
CA SER A 68 45.01 24.34 9.87
C SER A 68 45.93 23.68 8.84
N ASN A 69 45.40 23.17 7.74
CA ASN A 69 46.21 22.54 6.67
C ASN A 69 46.40 23.42 5.41
N ALA A 70 45.83 24.61 5.39
CA ALA A 70 45.93 25.50 4.21
C ALA A 70 47.39 25.86 3.85
N ASP A 71 48.21 26.09 4.87
CA ASP A 71 49.61 26.50 4.72
C ASP A 71 50.61 25.39 5.08
N ALA A 72 50.14 24.15 5.21
CA ALA A 72 50.98 23.02 5.60
C ALA A 72 52.03 22.71 4.52
N LYS A 73 53.32 22.64 4.94
CA LYS A 73 54.42 22.28 4.04
C LYS A 73 54.43 20.78 3.80
N GLY A 74 54.44 20.35 2.53
CA GLY A 74 54.51 18.96 2.12
C GLY A 74 53.40 18.58 1.16
N GLN A 75 53.29 17.28 0.87
CA GLN A 75 52.21 16.78 0.00
C GLN A 75 50.88 16.75 0.79
N PRO A 76 49.85 17.45 0.33
CA PRO A 76 48.58 17.53 1.07
C PRO A 76 47.87 16.17 1.11
N GLU A 77 47.15 15.90 2.21
CA GLU A 77 46.33 14.69 2.33
C GLU A 77 45.23 14.65 1.24
N LYS A 78 44.96 13.45 0.71
CA LYS A 78 43.90 13.25 -0.30
C LYS A 78 42.55 13.80 0.17
N ALA A 79 42.23 13.61 1.46
CA ALA A 79 41.01 14.12 2.05
C ALA A 79 40.93 15.64 2.04
N PHE A 80 42.03 16.32 2.33
CA PHE A 80 42.12 17.77 2.29
C PHE A 80 41.86 18.35 0.89
N ILE A 81 42.49 17.76 -0.13
CA ILE A 81 42.30 18.18 -1.54
C ILE A 81 40.82 18.12 -1.94
N LYS A 82 40.11 17.03 -1.53
CA LYS A 82 38.73 16.81 -1.94
C LYS A 82 37.71 17.57 -1.09
N LEU A 83 37.97 17.78 0.21
CA LEU A 83 37.04 18.49 1.08
C LEU A 83 37.05 20.01 0.90
N ARG A 84 38.17 20.61 0.41
CA ARG A 84 38.21 22.05 0.10
C ARG A 84 37.33 22.46 -1.09
N GLU A 85 36.89 21.51 -1.91
CA GLU A 85 36.04 21.74 -3.09
C GLU A 85 34.56 21.86 -2.77
N ILE A 86 34.18 21.60 -1.51
CA ILE A 86 32.81 21.56 -1.06
C ILE A 86 32.64 22.23 0.29
N GLU A 87 31.55 22.96 0.49
CA GLU A 87 31.27 23.65 1.75
C GLU A 87 31.23 22.67 2.94
N PRO A 88 31.84 23.02 4.09
CA PRO A 88 31.89 22.19 5.27
C PRO A 88 30.53 21.75 5.77
N GLU A 89 29.49 22.60 5.72
CA GLU A 89 28.11 22.29 6.14
C GLU A 89 27.48 21.23 5.27
N VAL A 90 27.75 21.24 3.97
CA VAL A 90 27.21 20.26 3.02
C VAL A 90 27.88 18.91 3.24
N SER A 91 29.20 18.89 3.40
CA SER A 91 29.95 17.68 3.74
C SER A 91 29.49 17.09 5.08
N ALA A 92 29.26 17.94 6.08
CA ALA A 92 28.74 17.57 7.38
C ALA A 92 27.33 16.96 7.29
N MET A 93 26.43 17.56 6.50
CA MET A 93 25.07 17.05 6.29
C MET A 93 25.08 15.68 5.61
N ILE A 94 25.88 15.49 4.57
CA ILE A 94 26.01 14.23 3.85
C ILE A 94 26.58 13.14 4.78
N CYS A 95 27.63 13.48 5.54
CA CYS A 95 28.24 12.59 6.52
C CYS A 95 27.24 12.18 7.61
N ALA A 96 26.59 13.14 8.25
CA ALA A 96 25.61 12.89 9.31
C ALA A 96 24.49 11.96 8.84
N LYS A 97 23.86 12.24 7.70
CA LYS A 97 22.82 11.38 7.12
C LYS A 97 23.33 9.98 6.80
N HIS A 98 24.51 9.86 6.21
CA HIS A 98 25.06 8.57 5.83
C HIS A 98 25.42 7.71 7.03
N VAL A 99 26.10 8.27 8.02
CA VAL A 99 26.53 7.55 9.22
C VAL A 99 25.33 7.16 10.08
N ILE A 100 24.37 8.05 10.28
CA ILE A 100 23.16 7.74 11.04
C ILE A 100 22.36 6.61 10.38
N ASN A 101 22.29 6.56 9.04
CA ASN A 101 21.64 5.48 8.32
C ASN A 101 22.37 4.13 8.42
N THR A 102 23.66 4.13 8.72
CA THR A 102 24.48 2.90 8.79
C THR A 102 24.80 2.45 10.20
N ILE A 103 24.56 3.30 11.21
CA ILE A 103 24.97 3.11 12.60
C ILE A 103 24.37 1.85 13.26
N THR A 104 23.19 1.40 12.77
CA THR A 104 22.49 0.20 13.26
C THR A 104 22.77 -1.04 12.41
N GLN A 105 23.45 -0.88 11.27
CA GLN A 105 23.64 -1.95 10.29
C GLN A 105 24.92 -2.75 10.47
N HIS A 106 25.78 -2.38 11.43
CA HIS A 106 27.06 -3.03 11.69
C HIS A 106 27.93 -3.26 10.44
N LYS A 107 27.89 -2.29 9.50
CA LYS A 107 28.67 -2.36 8.25
C LYS A 107 30.16 -2.11 8.54
N PRO A 108 31.07 -2.75 7.76
CA PRO A 108 32.50 -2.47 7.84
C PRO A 108 32.81 -0.99 7.65
N LEU A 109 33.70 -0.46 8.49
CA LEU A 109 34.11 0.95 8.46
C LEU A 109 34.65 1.34 7.07
N THR A 110 35.48 0.51 6.48
CA THR A 110 36.03 0.74 5.13
C THR A 110 34.95 0.87 4.05
N ALA A 111 33.96 -0.06 4.06
CA ALA A 111 32.84 0.00 3.11
C ALA A 111 31.98 1.25 3.29
N THR A 112 31.71 1.62 4.55
CA THR A 112 30.97 2.85 4.89
C THR A 112 31.72 4.10 4.46
N SER A 113 33.04 4.13 4.67
CA SER A 113 33.90 5.26 4.26
C SER A 113 33.94 5.43 2.74
N ILE A 114 34.12 4.36 1.98
CA ILE A 114 34.11 4.39 0.50
C ILE A 114 32.75 4.89 -0.01
N ALA A 115 31.65 4.39 0.56
CA ALA A 115 30.30 4.81 0.18
C ALA A 115 30.04 6.29 0.51
N LEU A 116 30.53 6.78 1.65
CA LEU A 116 30.46 8.19 2.03
C LEU A 116 31.26 9.07 1.07
N GLY A 117 32.54 8.71 0.79
CA GLY A 117 33.36 9.43 -0.17
C GLY A 117 32.73 9.50 -1.56
N GLY A 118 32.07 8.43 -2.01
CA GLY A 118 31.32 8.42 -3.28
C GLY A 118 30.09 9.32 -3.28
N LYS A 119 29.50 9.61 -2.11
CA LYS A 119 28.42 10.62 -1.99
C LYS A 119 28.97 12.05 -2.07
N ILE A 120 30.11 12.30 -1.45
CA ILE A 120 30.81 13.59 -1.56
C ILE A 120 31.24 13.85 -3.01
N GLU A 121 31.91 12.89 -3.67
CA GLU A 121 32.24 12.96 -5.10
C GLU A 121 31.03 13.34 -5.95
N THR A 122 29.88 12.71 -5.66
CA THR A 122 28.65 12.96 -6.42
C THR A 122 28.17 14.40 -6.26
N GLU A 123 28.21 14.93 -5.03
CA GLU A 123 27.78 16.30 -4.74
C GLU A 123 28.72 17.32 -5.36
N THR A 124 30.04 17.11 -5.21
CA THR A 124 31.05 17.97 -5.84
C THR A 124 30.88 18.00 -7.36
N SER A 125 30.74 16.82 -7.99
CA SER A 125 30.56 16.74 -9.44
C SER A 125 29.26 17.35 -9.94
N LEU A 126 28.16 17.23 -9.18
CA LEU A 126 26.89 17.89 -9.52
C LEU A 126 27.00 19.42 -9.45
N ARG A 127 27.70 19.93 -8.46
CA ARG A 127 27.99 21.40 -8.32
C ARG A 127 28.85 21.89 -9.47
N ASN A 128 29.92 21.18 -9.78
CA ASN A 128 30.80 21.51 -10.91
C ASN A 128 29.98 21.50 -12.22
N PHE A 129 29.16 20.51 -12.47
CA PHE A 129 28.28 20.48 -13.63
C PHE A 129 27.37 21.73 -13.69
N LYS A 130 26.68 22.02 -12.56
CA LYS A 130 25.80 23.19 -12.47
C LYS A 130 26.55 24.52 -12.71
N ASN A 131 27.80 24.66 -12.19
CA ASN A 131 28.58 25.86 -12.32
C ASN A 131 29.16 26.05 -13.73
N LEU A 132 29.56 24.94 -14.38
CA LEU A 132 30.20 24.99 -15.71
C LEU A 132 29.14 25.07 -16.85
N ASN A 133 27.99 24.46 -16.69
CA ASN A 133 26.91 24.55 -17.67
C ASN A 133 25.54 24.55 -16.98
N PRO A 134 25.11 25.68 -16.42
CA PRO A 134 23.85 25.80 -15.68
C PRO A 134 22.60 25.51 -16.55
N GLU A 135 22.62 25.95 -17.81
CA GLU A 135 21.49 25.77 -18.72
C GLU A 135 21.24 24.30 -19.01
N LEU A 136 22.28 23.54 -19.34
CA LEU A 136 22.18 22.11 -19.59
C LEU A 136 21.78 21.37 -18.30
N PHE A 137 22.37 21.74 -17.16
CA PHE A 137 22.04 21.13 -15.87
C PHE A 137 20.56 21.30 -15.53
N ASP A 138 20.02 22.53 -15.64
CA ASP A 138 18.64 22.84 -15.32
C ASP A 138 17.68 22.21 -16.33
N ALA A 139 18.00 22.17 -17.60
CA ALA A 139 17.20 21.49 -18.62
C ALA A 139 17.08 19.99 -18.36
N VAL A 140 18.21 19.30 -18.10
CA VAL A 140 18.24 17.88 -17.81
C VAL A 140 17.54 17.58 -16.47
N LYS A 141 17.78 18.38 -15.45
CA LYS A 141 17.14 18.22 -14.14
C LYS A 141 15.63 18.38 -14.23
N ASN A 142 15.14 19.43 -14.90
CA ASN A 142 13.71 19.70 -15.05
C ASN A 142 13.00 18.60 -15.85
N ASP A 143 13.65 18.06 -16.90
CA ASP A 143 13.15 16.93 -17.65
C ASP A 143 13.07 15.66 -16.78
N LEU A 144 14.11 15.37 -16.01
CA LEU A 144 14.15 14.22 -15.09
C LEU A 144 13.17 14.35 -13.93
N ASP A 145 12.91 15.56 -13.43
CA ASP A 145 11.96 15.83 -12.35
C ASP A 145 10.51 15.53 -12.81
N LYS A 146 10.21 15.74 -14.09
CA LYS A 146 8.93 15.38 -14.68
C LYS A 146 8.79 13.87 -14.92
N ARG A 147 9.89 13.16 -15.19
CA ARG A 147 9.87 11.75 -15.64
C ARG A 147 9.99 10.72 -14.52
N SER A 148 10.61 11.04 -13.41
CA SER A 148 10.90 10.04 -12.37
C SER A 148 11.08 10.64 -10.99
N TRP A 149 10.58 9.91 -9.97
CA TRP A 149 10.86 10.21 -8.55
C TRP A 149 12.10 9.47 -8.02
N ASN A 150 12.72 8.59 -8.83
CA ASN A 150 13.86 7.78 -8.43
C ASN A 150 15.18 8.59 -8.49
N TYR A 151 15.69 9.00 -7.33
CA TYR A 151 16.91 9.80 -7.21
C TYR A 151 18.16 9.09 -7.77
N ALA A 152 18.26 7.76 -7.65
CA ALA A 152 19.41 7.04 -8.20
C ALA A 152 19.41 7.06 -9.74
N TYR A 153 18.23 6.95 -10.34
CA TYR A 153 18.04 7.10 -11.79
C TYR A 153 18.40 8.53 -12.24
N LYS A 154 17.88 9.57 -11.57
CA LYS A 154 18.16 10.98 -11.88
C LYS A 154 19.66 11.27 -11.82
N ARG A 155 20.33 10.84 -10.74
CA ARG A 155 21.77 11.01 -10.57
C ARG A 155 22.56 10.34 -11.70
N ARG A 156 22.20 9.11 -12.07
CA ARG A 156 22.84 8.41 -13.19
C ARG A 156 22.69 9.18 -14.50
N LYS A 157 21.50 9.69 -14.78
CA LYS A 157 21.24 10.45 -16.01
C LYS A 157 21.93 11.80 -16.04
N LEU A 158 22.00 12.50 -14.92
CA LEU A 158 22.81 13.73 -14.80
C LEU A 158 24.30 13.47 -15.03
N LYS A 159 24.85 12.39 -14.46
CA LYS A 159 26.23 11.95 -14.70
C LYS A 159 26.48 11.62 -16.17
N GLU A 160 25.59 10.87 -16.81
CA GLU A 160 25.67 10.53 -18.24
C GLU A 160 25.64 11.79 -19.12
N SER A 161 24.78 12.76 -18.78
CA SER A 161 24.68 14.04 -19.51
C SER A 161 25.94 14.89 -19.34
N ALA A 162 26.43 15.05 -18.09
CA ALA A 162 27.66 15.78 -17.82
C ALA A 162 28.85 15.22 -18.58
N LYS A 163 29.05 13.89 -18.58
CA LYS A 163 30.14 13.24 -19.30
C LYS A 163 30.03 13.34 -20.82
N ARG A 164 28.83 13.46 -21.35
CA ARG A 164 28.58 13.61 -22.80
C ARG A 164 28.97 15.00 -23.29
N ASP A 165 28.74 16.03 -22.46
CA ASP A 165 29.06 17.42 -22.79
C ASP A 165 30.57 17.68 -22.62
N SER A 166 31.16 17.29 -21.47
CA SER A 166 32.59 17.34 -21.22
C SER A 166 33.01 16.39 -20.10
N VAL A 167 34.12 15.64 -20.30
CA VAL A 167 34.70 14.78 -19.25
C VAL A 167 35.11 15.59 -18.01
N ALA A 168 35.47 16.86 -18.17
CA ALA A 168 35.86 17.76 -17.09
C ALA A 168 34.70 18.14 -16.14
N MET A 169 33.41 17.95 -16.56
CA MET A 169 32.24 18.25 -15.72
C MET A 169 31.98 17.21 -14.66
N TRP A 170 32.57 16.01 -14.77
CA TRP A 170 32.39 14.93 -13.79
C TRP A 170 33.71 14.21 -13.56
N GLU A 171 34.40 14.61 -12.51
CA GLU A 171 35.65 13.96 -12.08
C GLU A 171 35.32 12.68 -11.30
N GLU A 172 35.92 11.54 -11.69
CA GLU A 172 35.78 10.28 -10.95
C GLU A 172 36.93 10.11 -9.97
N TRP A 173 36.59 10.00 -8.69
CA TRP A 173 37.57 9.73 -7.65
C TRP A 173 37.98 8.27 -7.61
N THR A 174 39.22 8.01 -7.33
CA THR A 174 39.72 6.65 -7.07
C THR A 174 39.10 6.08 -5.78
N THR A 175 39.13 4.76 -5.65
CA THR A 175 38.65 4.10 -4.41
C THR A 175 39.42 4.58 -3.18
N GLU A 176 40.69 4.88 -3.33
CA GLU A 176 41.55 5.39 -2.27
C GLU A 176 41.15 6.80 -1.84
N GLU A 177 40.89 7.70 -2.77
CA GLU A 177 40.39 9.06 -2.48
C GLU A 177 39.03 9.01 -1.76
N LYS A 178 38.11 8.15 -2.22
CA LYS A 178 36.83 7.93 -1.56
C LYS A 178 37.00 7.41 -0.13
N LEU A 179 37.89 6.45 0.06
CA LEU A 179 38.18 5.86 1.37
C LEU A 179 38.75 6.91 2.33
N HIS A 180 39.78 7.64 1.92
CA HIS A 180 40.44 8.65 2.78
C HIS A 180 39.47 9.78 3.16
N THR A 181 38.74 10.31 2.17
CA THR A 181 37.77 11.40 2.41
C THR A 181 36.65 10.95 3.34
N GLY A 182 36.08 9.76 3.08
CA GLY A 182 35.01 9.23 3.93
C GLY A 182 35.49 8.87 5.34
N MET A 183 36.69 8.31 5.50
CA MET A 183 37.27 7.97 6.79
C MET A 183 37.49 9.24 7.64
N ARG A 184 38.08 10.28 7.03
CA ARG A 184 38.34 11.53 7.72
C ARG A 184 37.07 12.21 8.21
N LEU A 185 36.00 12.20 7.41
CA LEU A 185 34.68 12.72 7.81
C LEU A 185 34.06 11.94 8.98
N ILE A 186 34.21 10.60 8.99
CA ILE A 186 33.70 9.76 10.10
C ILE A 186 34.51 10.00 11.37
N GLU A 187 35.84 10.18 11.28
CA GLU A 187 36.71 10.56 12.41
C GLU A 187 36.28 11.91 12.99
N PHE A 188 36.04 12.92 12.15
CA PHE A 188 35.53 14.23 12.61
C PHE A 188 34.14 14.07 13.29
N MET A 189 33.25 13.26 12.75
CA MET A 189 31.97 13.01 13.39
C MET A 189 32.13 12.34 14.77
N GLN A 190 33.06 11.39 14.90
CA GLN A 190 33.37 10.77 16.17
C GLN A 190 33.88 11.80 17.19
N SER A 191 34.90 12.58 16.81
CA SER A 191 35.55 13.53 17.73
C SER A 191 34.65 14.72 18.09
N ALA A 192 33.94 15.27 17.11
CA ALA A 192 33.15 16.49 17.30
C ALA A 192 31.81 16.24 18.01
N THR A 193 31.23 15.03 17.88
CA THR A 193 29.88 14.78 18.41
C THR A 193 29.82 13.78 19.55
N GLY A 194 30.79 12.88 19.66
CA GLY A 194 30.76 11.77 20.62
C GLY A 194 29.58 10.79 20.45
N MET A 195 28.92 10.83 19.29
CA MET A 195 27.72 9.99 19.02
C MET A 195 28.07 8.58 18.58
N ILE A 196 29.25 8.41 17.99
CA ILE A 196 29.73 7.15 17.44
C ILE A 196 31.06 6.75 18.04
N GLU A 197 31.31 5.45 18.05
CA GLU A 197 32.60 4.85 18.43
C GLU A 197 32.97 3.76 17.44
N PHE A 198 34.26 3.45 17.36
CA PHE A 198 34.74 2.32 16.58
C PHE A 198 34.79 1.07 17.42
N GLY A 199 34.20 -0.01 16.90
CA GLY A 199 34.22 -1.32 17.52
C GLY A 199 34.81 -2.39 16.61
N LEU A 200 35.13 -3.55 17.17
CA LEU A 200 35.54 -4.73 16.43
C LEU A 200 34.42 -5.78 16.48
N GLU A 201 34.06 -6.31 15.36
CA GLU A 201 33.15 -7.47 15.25
C GLU A 201 33.70 -8.53 14.28
N VAL A 202 33.28 -9.78 14.47
CA VAL A 202 33.64 -10.87 13.57
C VAL A 202 32.57 -10.96 12.49
N ILE A 203 32.89 -10.46 11.29
CA ILE A 203 32.03 -10.55 10.11
C ILE A 203 32.69 -11.53 9.13
N ASN A 204 31.96 -12.56 8.70
CA ASN A 204 32.48 -13.59 7.78
C ASN A 204 33.81 -14.20 8.23
N ARG A 205 33.92 -14.54 9.50
CA ARG A 205 35.13 -15.13 10.16
C ARG A 205 36.35 -14.20 10.19
N LYS A 206 36.22 -12.91 9.87
CA LYS A 206 37.29 -11.90 9.95
C LYS A 206 36.97 -10.83 10.98
N ARG A 207 37.92 -10.45 11.80
CA ARG A 207 37.81 -9.30 12.70
C ARG A 207 37.73 -8.02 11.86
N THR A 208 36.61 -7.33 11.92
CA THR A 208 36.31 -6.17 11.09
C THR A 208 35.99 -4.97 11.98
N LYS A 209 36.62 -3.84 11.67
CA LYS A 209 36.32 -2.56 12.34
C LYS A 209 34.98 -2.02 11.83
N ILE A 210 34.07 -1.70 12.75
CA ILE A 210 32.74 -1.21 12.46
C ILE A 210 32.46 0.09 13.23
N ILE A 211 31.43 0.82 12.81
CA ILE A 211 30.91 2.00 13.50
C ILE A 211 29.81 1.55 14.44
N LYS A 212 29.88 1.94 15.74
CA LYS A 212 28.87 1.66 16.76
C LYS A 212 28.33 2.95 17.36
N GLN A 213 27.15 2.87 17.92
CA GLN A 213 26.59 3.91 18.79
C GLN A 213 27.32 3.89 20.13
N THR A 214 27.65 5.07 20.65
CA THR A 214 28.08 5.18 22.06
C THR A 214 26.93 4.80 22.99
N ALA A 215 27.25 4.41 24.24
CA ALA A 215 26.23 4.07 25.25
C ALA A 215 25.23 5.24 25.44
N LYS A 216 25.72 6.47 25.49
CA LYS A 216 24.92 7.69 25.62
C LYS A 216 23.96 7.88 24.44
N THR A 217 24.43 7.66 23.22
CA THR A 217 23.61 7.77 22.02
C THR A 217 22.51 6.69 21.99
N ARG A 218 22.85 5.47 22.40
CA ARG A 218 21.88 4.36 22.48
C ARG A 218 20.77 4.65 23.49
N GLU A 219 21.14 5.12 24.68
CA GLU A 219 20.18 5.51 25.73
C GLU A 219 19.27 6.66 25.23
N TRP A 220 19.86 7.67 24.60
CA TRP A 220 19.11 8.79 24.05
C TRP A 220 18.11 8.34 22.96
N ILE A 221 18.50 7.43 22.07
CA ILE A 221 17.62 6.86 21.04
C ILE A 221 16.49 6.05 21.70
N GLN A 222 16.81 5.24 22.73
CA GLN A 222 15.80 4.46 23.46
C GLN A 222 14.77 5.37 24.14
N ASN A 223 15.21 6.42 24.81
CA ASN A 223 14.35 7.38 25.48
C ASN A 223 13.45 8.14 24.46
N ARG A 224 13.98 8.47 23.30
CA ARG A 224 13.23 9.13 22.22
C ARG A 224 12.23 8.19 21.53
N ASN A 225 12.58 6.92 21.39
CA ASN A 225 11.67 5.89 20.88
C ASN A 225 10.47 5.69 21.81
N ASN A 226 10.67 5.70 23.14
CA ASN A 226 9.58 5.63 24.11
C ASN A 226 8.56 6.77 23.93
N PHE A 227 9.02 7.97 23.56
CA PHE A 227 8.14 9.10 23.27
C PHE A 227 7.34 8.93 21.95
N ASN A 228 7.96 8.36 20.92
CA ASN A 228 7.27 8.05 19.66
C ASN A 228 6.29 6.87 19.80
N GLU A 229 6.52 5.98 20.76
CA GLU A 229 5.64 4.84 21.09
C GLU A 229 4.28 5.32 21.61
N LEU A 230 4.23 6.41 22.38
CA LEU A 230 3.01 7.02 22.88
C LEU A 230 2.16 7.65 21.76
N LEU A 231 2.76 8.02 20.62
CA LEU A 231 2.11 8.74 19.54
C LEU A 231 1.52 7.84 18.43
N ASN A 232 1.67 6.52 18.53
CA ASN A 232 1.23 5.57 17.50
C ASN A 232 0.47 4.38 18.10
N PRO A 233 -0.74 4.59 18.62
CA PRO A 233 -1.58 3.50 19.11
C PRO A 233 -1.95 2.55 17.96
N GLU A 234 -2.34 1.32 18.29
CA GLU A 234 -3.00 0.41 17.38
C GLU A 234 -4.50 0.52 17.62
N TYR A 235 -5.20 1.22 16.73
CA TYR A 235 -6.62 1.49 16.88
C TYR A 235 -7.45 0.22 16.66
N LEU A 236 -8.36 -0.05 17.58
CA LEU A 236 -9.32 -1.15 17.57
C LEU A 236 -10.74 -0.63 17.38
N PRO A 237 -11.73 -1.49 17.05
CA PRO A 237 -13.14 -1.18 17.17
C PRO A 237 -13.50 -0.74 18.59
N THR A 238 -14.50 0.11 18.75
CA THR A 238 -15.04 0.54 20.04
C THR A 238 -16.22 -0.34 20.45
N VAL A 239 -16.47 -0.47 21.76
CA VAL A 239 -17.62 -1.20 22.30
C VAL A 239 -18.78 -0.29 22.68
N MET A 240 -18.53 1.01 22.64
CA MET A 240 -19.53 2.07 22.72
C MET A 240 -19.61 2.82 21.39
N PRO A 241 -20.74 3.50 21.07
CA PRO A 241 -20.80 4.40 19.94
C PRO A 241 -19.63 5.39 19.99
N PRO A 242 -18.88 5.57 18.89
CA PRO A 242 -17.76 6.50 18.86
C PRO A 242 -18.18 7.92 19.24
N ARG A 243 -17.28 8.65 19.86
CA ARG A 243 -17.50 10.07 20.16
C ARG A 243 -17.82 10.84 18.89
N ASN A 244 -18.87 11.63 18.91
CA ASN A 244 -19.32 12.40 17.76
C ASN A 244 -18.27 13.42 17.32
N TRP A 245 -18.18 13.61 16.02
CA TRP A 245 -17.52 14.76 15.40
C TRP A 245 -18.43 15.98 15.53
N GLU A 246 -17.95 17.02 16.19
CA GLU A 246 -18.60 18.34 16.31
C GLU A 246 -17.72 19.42 15.68
N THR A 247 -16.43 19.09 15.51
CA THR A 247 -15.41 19.91 14.89
C THR A 247 -14.51 19.03 14.01
N VAL A 248 -13.54 19.63 13.35
CA VAL A 248 -12.55 18.91 12.51
C VAL A 248 -11.58 18.04 13.32
N THR A 249 -11.63 18.08 14.65
CA THR A 249 -10.84 17.25 15.56
C THR A 249 -11.67 16.70 16.71
N GLY A 250 -11.17 15.67 17.39
CA GLY A 250 -11.68 15.21 18.68
C GLY A 250 -12.86 14.25 18.64
N GLY A 251 -13.31 13.78 17.48
CA GLY A 251 -14.25 12.66 17.37
C GLY A 251 -13.58 11.29 17.41
N GLY A 252 -14.37 10.24 17.42
CA GLY A 252 -13.94 8.84 17.37
C GLY A 252 -13.75 8.22 18.74
N TYR A 253 -12.59 8.36 19.37
CA TYR A 253 -12.30 7.75 20.69
C TYR A 253 -12.58 8.67 21.85
N TRP A 254 -12.79 8.09 23.04
CA TRP A 254 -13.26 8.81 24.23
C TRP A 254 -12.13 9.32 25.13
N THR A 255 -11.03 8.56 25.25
CA THR A 255 -9.92 8.95 26.14
C THR A 255 -9.07 10.08 25.56
N LYS A 256 -8.57 10.94 26.45
CA LYS A 256 -7.57 11.97 26.10
C LYS A 256 -6.14 11.43 26.04
N GLU A 257 -5.92 10.17 26.44
CA GLU A 257 -4.61 9.54 26.39
C GLU A 257 -4.23 9.11 24.97
N LEU A 258 -5.23 8.81 24.12
CA LEU A 258 -5.01 8.60 22.69
C LEU A 258 -4.74 9.94 22.00
N PRO A 259 -3.88 9.95 20.96
CA PRO A 259 -3.73 11.15 20.13
C PRO A 259 -5.07 11.55 19.52
N GLU A 260 -5.39 12.84 19.63
CA GLU A 260 -6.59 13.40 19.02
C GLU A 260 -6.59 13.13 17.51
N LEU A 261 -7.72 12.63 17.02
CA LEU A 261 -7.89 12.35 15.60
C LEU A 261 -8.31 13.62 14.84
N ASP A 262 -7.79 13.77 13.62
CA ASP A 262 -8.33 14.73 12.66
C ASP A 262 -9.47 14.08 11.87
N LEU A 263 -10.60 14.75 11.66
CA LEU A 263 -11.67 14.25 10.78
C LEU A 263 -11.15 13.98 9.36
N VAL A 264 -10.38 14.92 8.81
CA VAL A 264 -9.77 14.76 7.48
C VAL A 264 -8.30 14.37 7.62
N LYS A 265 -7.97 13.17 7.18
CA LYS A 265 -6.61 12.63 7.20
C LYS A 265 -5.71 13.34 6.19
N GLN A 266 -5.02 14.40 6.63
CA GLN A 266 -4.20 15.26 5.79
C GLN A 266 -2.89 15.64 6.49
N LYS A 267 -1.79 15.66 5.72
CA LYS A 267 -0.46 16.08 6.22
C LYS A 267 -0.19 17.58 6.07
N ASN A 268 -0.92 18.26 5.20
CA ASN A 268 -0.76 19.69 4.96
C ASN A 268 -1.36 20.49 6.14
N LYS A 269 -0.50 21.10 6.93
CA LYS A 269 -0.90 21.88 8.12
C LYS A 269 -1.67 23.15 7.78
N LEU A 270 -1.42 23.76 6.61
CA LEU A 270 -2.16 24.95 6.18
C LEU A 270 -3.61 24.60 5.87
N PHE A 271 -3.80 23.53 5.09
CA PHE A 271 -5.13 23.03 4.77
C PHE A 271 -5.93 22.63 6.02
N LYS A 272 -5.28 22.03 7.04
CA LYS A 272 -5.97 21.73 8.31
C LYS A 272 -6.45 22.98 9.01
N ARG A 273 -5.63 24.05 9.08
CA ARG A 273 -6.02 25.33 9.66
C ARG A 273 -7.15 26.02 8.86
N GLU A 274 -7.14 25.87 7.55
CA GLU A 274 -8.24 26.36 6.71
C GLU A 274 -9.55 25.63 7.04
N LEU A 275 -9.51 24.29 7.19
CA LEU A 275 -10.70 23.51 7.57
C LEU A 275 -11.28 23.91 8.93
N GLU A 276 -10.46 24.34 9.89
CA GLU A 276 -10.92 24.83 11.21
C GLU A 276 -11.83 26.06 11.10
N ASN A 277 -11.76 26.80 9.99
CA ASN A 277 -12.61 27.98 9.76
C ASN A 277 -13.96 27.65 9.11
N PHE A 278 -14.20 26.37 8.74
CA PHE A 278 -15.45 25.95 8.13
C PHE A 278 -16.26 25.11 9.11
N ASP A 279 -17.52 25.51 9.32
CA ASP A 279 -18.49 24.67 9.99
C ASP A 279 -19.14 23.73 8.97
N MET A 280 -19.11 22.41 9.24
CA MET A 280 -19.58 21.37 8.33
C MET A 280 -20.60 20.44 9.00
N PRO A 281 -21.73 20.95 9.52
CA PRO A 281 -22.66 20.14 10.31
C PRO A 281 -23.23 18.94 9.56
N GLU A 282 -23.48 19.05 8.25
CA GLU A 282 -23.97 17.94 7.45
C GLU A 282 -22.91 16.83 7.31
N VAL A 283 -21.63 17.19 7.15
CA VAL A 283 -20.52 16.24 7.10
C VAL A 283 -20.38 15.53 8.45
N TYR A 284 -20.39 16.28 9.55
CA TYR A 284 -20.33 15.70 10.90
C TYR A 284 -21.51 14.74 11.13
N ASN A 285 -22.73 15.16 10.82
CA ASN A 285 -23.93 14.33 10.96
C ASN A 285 -23.83 13.04 10.13
N ALA A 286 -23.36 13.12 8.88
CA ALA A 286 -23.21 11.96 8.02
C ALA A 286 -22.18 10.97 8.59
N VAL A 287 -21.00 11.45 9.00
CA VAL A 287 -19.94 10.59 9.58
C VAL A 287 -20.43 10.01 10.91
N ASN A 288 -21.07 10.80 11.78
CA ASN A 288 -21.59 10.33 13.07
C ASN A 288 -22.64 9.24 12.90
N ARG A 289 -23.56 9.37 11.94
CA ARG A 289 -24.56 8.33 11.64
C ARG A 289 -23.89 7.04 11.15
N MET A 290 -22.87 7.13 10.28
CA MET A 290 -22.15 5.95 9.79
C MET A 290 -21.39 5.26 10.93
N GLN A 291 -20.64 6.01 11.75
CA GLN A 291 -19.84 5.41 12.82
C GLN A 291 -20.68 4.92 14.02
N SER A 292 -21.91 5.39 14.19
CA SER A 292 -22.85 4.90 15.21
C SER A 292 -23.57 3.61 14.80
N THR A 293 -23.32 3.09 13.60
CA THR A 293 -23.85 1.80 13.17
C THR A 293 -23.15 0.67 13.92
N GLY A 294 -23.93 -0.09 14.71
CA GLY A 294 -23.42 -1.20 15.49
C GLY A 294 -23.24 -2.48 14.64
N PHE A 295 -22.15 -3.17 14.89
CA PHE A 295 -21.83 -4.48 14.32
C PHE A 295 -21.62 -5.50 15.44
N ARG A 296 -21.63 -6.77 15.09
CA ARG A 296 -21.22 -7.88 15.96
C ARG A 296 -20.39 -8.88 15.16
N VAL A 297 -19.63 -9.73 15.86
CA VAL A 297 -18.83 -10.75 15.20
C VAL A 297 -19.69 -11.94 14.78
N ASN A 298 -19.60 -12.33 13.53
CA ASN A 298 -20.21 -13.57 13.01
C ASN A 298 -19.43 -14.77 13.54
N LYS A 299 -19.99 -15.43 14.58
CA LYS A 299 -19.33 -16.54 15.28
C LYS A 299 -19.18 -17.79 14.39
N PHE A 300 -20.14 -18.07 13.50
CA PHE A 300 -20.09 -19.19 12.59
C PHE A 300 -18.87 -19.09 11.63
N VAL A 301 -18.70 -17.94 11.00
CA VAL A 301 -17.53 -17.71 10.14
C VAL A 301 -16.23 -17.72 10.95
N LEU A 302 -16.25 -17.13 12.15
CA LEU A 302 -15.07 -17.11 13.03
C LEU A 302 -14.61 -18.53 13.39
N ASP A 303 -15.53 -19.41 13.72
CA ASP A 303 -15.22 -20.80 14.09
C ASP A 303 -14.59 -21.56 12.93
N VAL A 304 -15.12 -21.41 11.70
CA VAL A 304 -14.54 -22.01 10.48
C VAL A 304 -13.12 -21.44 10.23
N MET A 305 -12.94 -20.12 10.32
CA MET A 305 -11.63 -19.50 10.12
C MET A 305 -10.63 -19.91 11.18
N LYS A 306 -11.05 -20.02 12.46
CA LYS A 306 -10.19 -20.49 13.55
C LYS A 306 -9.80 -21.94 13.34
N HIS A 307 -10.75 -22.81 12.98
CA HIS A 307 -10.47 -24.21 12.66
C HIS A 307 -9.40 -24.32 11.56
N ALA A 308 -9.58 -23.57 10.47
CA ALA A 308 -8.59 -23.53 9.37
C ALA A 308 -7.22 -23.03 9.82
N TRP A 309 -7.20 -21.97 10.64
CA TRP A 309 -5.98 -21.39 11.17
C TRP A 309 -5.22 -22.34 12.09
N ASP A 310 -5.90 -22.94 13.06
CA ASP A 310 -5.29 -23.81 14.07
C ASP A 310 -4.75 -25.11 13.46
N ASN A 311 -5.41 -25.62 12.41
CA ASN A 311 -5.00 -26.81 11.68
C ASN A 311 -4.08 -26.53 10.49
N GLY A 312 -3.78 -25.26 10.20
CA GLY A 312 -2.90 -24.88 9.09
C GLY A 312 -3.44 -25.12 7.70
N ILE A 313 -4.77 -25.17 7.57
CA ILE A 313 -5.46 -25.43 6.32
C ILE A 313 -5.56 -24.12 5.54
N ALA A 314 -5.09 -24.15 4.27
CA ALA A 314 -5.37 -23.05 3.34
C ALA A 314 -6.84 -23.16 2.91
N MET A 315 -7.68 -22.17 3.22
CA MET A 315 -9.12 -22.21 3.02
C MET A 315 -9.68 -20.81 2.78
N GLY A 316 -10.60 -20.65 1.85
CA GLY A 316 -11.29 -19.38 1.60
C GLY A 316 -10.37 -18.18 1.30
N GLY A 317 -9.18 -18.45 0.80
CA GLY A 317 -8.15 -17.45 0.57
C GLY A 317 -7.24 -17.18 1.77
N MET A 318 -7.36 -17.89 2.89
CA MET A 318 -6.33 -17.88 3.95
C MET A 318 -5.04 -18.53 3.44
N PRO A 319 -3.87 -17.99 3.80
CA PRO A 319 -2.60 -18.53 3.31
C PRO A 319 -2.21 -19.82 4.05
N PRO A 320 -1.53 -20.77 3.38
CA PRO A 320 -0.99 -21.95 4.03
C PRO A 320 0.07 -21.58 5.07
N ILE A 321 0.26 -22.42 6.09
CA ILE A 321 1.31 -22.23 7.12
C ILE A 321 2.71 -22.39 6.51
N LYS A 322 2.89 -23.37 5.61
CA LYS A 322 4.19 -23.68 5.02
C LYS A 322 4.56 -22.67 3.92
N ASN A 323 5.82 -22.31 3.91
CA ASN A 323 6.40 -21.56 2.80
C ASN A 323 6.62 -22.46 1.59
N MET A 324 6.66 -21.86 0.39
CA MET A 324 7.14 -22.53 -0.80
C MET A 324 8.62 -22.87 -0.63
N GLU A 325 9.00 -24.09 -1.02
CA GLU A 325 10.39 -24.51 -1.01
C GLU A 325 11.17 -23.80 -2.12
N ILE A 326 12.37 -23.33 -1.76
CA ILE A 326 13.28 -22.73 -2.74
C ILE A 326 13.87 -23.85 -3.56
N PRO A 327 13.89 -23.78 -4.90
CA PRO A 327 14.49 -24.80 -5.74
C PRO A 327 15.94 -25.11 -5.36
N ASN A 328 16.31 -26.36 -5.37
CA ASN A 328 17.70 -26.76 -5.16
C ASN A 328 18.61 -26.11 -6.19
N LYS A 329 19.82 -25.73 -5.77
CA LYS A 329 20.81 -25.19 -6.69
C LYS A 329 21.24 -26.28 -7.67
N PRO A 330 21.24 -26.00 -9.00
CA PRO A 330 21.84 -26.92 -9.99
C PRO A 330 23.30 -27.26 -9.65
N HIS A 331 23.71 -28.44 -9.94
CA HIS A 331 25.10 -28.89 -9.68
C HIS A 331 26.13 -28.06 -10.44
N ASP A 332 25.77 -27.57 -11.61
CA ASP A 332 26.60 -26.77 -12.53
C ASP A 332 26.42 -25.25 -12.37
N ILE A 333 25.82 -24.79 -11.29
CA ILE A 333 25.45 -23.35 -11.08
C ILE A 333 26.65 -22.40 -11.15
N ASP A 334 27.85 -22.87 -10.84
CA ASP A 334 29.05 -22.03 -10.83
C ASP A 334 29.70 -21.93 -12.22
N THR A 335 29.44 -22.90 -13.12
CA THR A 335 30.00 -22.99 -14.46
C THR A 335 29.02 -22.71 -15.58
N ASN A 336 27.72 -22.88 -15.34
CA ASN A 336 26.63 -22.68 -16.30
C ASN A 336 25.83 -21.40 -15.97
N GLU A 337 26.07 -20.34 -16.73
CA GLU A 337 25.42 -19.04 -16.51
C GLU A 337 23.91 -19.06 -16.78
N GLU A 338 23.42 -19.88 -17.70
CA GLU A 338 22.00 -20.02 -18.01
C GLU A 338 21.26 -20.72 -16.86
N ALA A 339 21.80 -21.85 -16.38
CA ALA A 339 21.25 -22.53 -15.20
C ALA A 339 21.24 -21.63 -13.96
N ARG A 340 22.28 -20.80 -13.79
CA ARG A 340 22.36 -19.82 -12.71
C ARG A 340 21.32 -18.72 -12.84
N LYS A 341 21.05 -18.21 -14.05
CA LYS A 341 20.02 -17.20 -14.31
C LYS A 341 18.62 -17.74 -14.05
N GLU A 342 18.34 -18.95 -14.55
CA GLU A 342 17.03 -19.58 -14.35
C GLU A 342 16.78 -19.92 -12.88
N TRP A 343 17.75 -20.49 -12.16
CA TRP A 343 17.63 -20.75 -10.74
C TRP A 343 17.38 -19.45 -9.93
N LYS A 344 18.14 -18.38 -10.24
CA LYS A 344 17.94 -17.08 -9.59
C LYS A 344 16.53 -16.54 -9.81
N LYS A 345 15.99 -16.69 -11.03
CA LYS A 345 14.62 -16.25 -11.37
C LYS A 345 13.59 -17.01 -10.54
N GLN A 346 13.70 -18.33 -10.47
CA GLN A 346 12.79 -19.17 -9.67
C GLN A 346 12.91 -18.88 -8.16
N ALA A 347 14.13 -18.74 -7.65
CA ALA A 347 14.37 -18.41 -6.25
C ALA A 347 13.75 -17.03 -5.88
N VAL A 348 13.84 -16.01 -6.76
CA VAL A 348 13.22 -14.70 -6.56
C VAL A 348 11.69 -14.82 -6.50
N ILE A 349 11.08 -15.64 -7.37
CA ILE A 349 9.63 -15.89 -7.33
C ILE A 349 9.24 -16.50 -5.99
N CYS A 350 9.93 -17.58 -5.56
CA CYS A 350 9.66 -18.22 -4.26
C CYS A 350 9.84 -17.26 -3.08
N HIS A 351 10.88 -16.44 -3.06
CA HIS A 351 11.10 -15.45 -2.00
C HIS A 351 10.00 -14.38 -1.98
N THR A 352 9.57 -13.91 -3.16
CA THR A 352 8.51 -12.91 -3.28
C THR A 352 7.17 -13.46 -2.79
N GLU A 353 6.81 -14.68 -3.22
CA GLU A 353 5.58 -15.33 -2.77
C GLU A 353 5.61 -15.66 -1.27
N ASN A 354 6.74 -16.14 -0.75
CA ASN A 354 6.88 -16.39 0.68
C ASN A 354 6.73 -15.10 1.52
N SER A 355 7.28 -13.98 1.03
CA SER A 355 7.10 -12.67 1.66
C SER A 355 5.63 -12.21 1.62
N ARG A 356 4.93 -12.43 0.50
CA ARG A 356 3.51 -12.14 0.34
C ARG A 356 2.65 -13.00 1.26
N MET A 357 2.90 -14.32 1.32
CA MET A 357 2.22 -15.23 2.23
C MET A 357 2.46 -14.86 3.70
N PHE A 358 3.68 -14.50 4.07
CA PHE A 358 4.00 -14.05 5.43
C PHE A 358 3.19 -12.81 5.82
N SER A 359 3.14 -11.80 4.95
CA SER A 359 2.35 -10.59 5.19
C SER A 359 0.85 -10.91 5.33
N LYS A 360 0.35 -11.83 4.50
CA LYS A 360 -1.05 -12.28 4.55
C LYS A 360 -1.36 -13.07 5.83
N ARG A 361 -0.44 -13.91 6.30
CA ARG A 361 -0.57 -14.61 7.60
C ARG A 361 -0.64 -13.61 8.76
N LEU A 362 0.21 -12.60 8.79
CA LEU A 362 0.15 -11.56 9.80
C LEU A 362 -1.18 -10.80 9.80
N LEU A 363 -1.71 -10.51 8.60
CA LEU A 363 -3.01 -9.86 8.46
C LEU A 363 -4.14 -10.72 9.04
N TYR A 364 -4.23 -12.01 8.66
CA TYR A 364 -5.24 -12.92 9.19
C TYR A 364 -5.09 -13.17 10.68
N ALA A 365 -3.84 -13.32 11.19
CA ALA A 365 -3.61 -13.44 12.62
C ALA A 365 -4.16 -12.26 13.43
N LYS A 366 -4.03 -11.03 12.89
CA LYS A 366 -4.58 -9.83 13.50
C LYS A 366 -6.10 -9.79 13.44
N ILE A 367 -6.68 -10.07 12.28
CA ILE A 367 -8.14 -10.12 12.10
C ILE A 367 -8.77 -11.14 13.04
N LEU A 368 -8.23 -12.37 13.11
CA LEU A 368 -8.73 -13.43 13.99
C LEU A 368 -8.58 -13.06 15.46
N TRP A 369 -7.46 -12.45 15.84
CA TRP A 369 -7.25 -11.99 17.21
C TRP A 369 -8.25 -10.90 17.60
N GLU A 370 -8.51 -9.91 16.75
CA GLU A 370 -9.52 -8.88 17.00
C GLU A 370 -10.93 -9.49 17.03
N ALA A 371 -11.27 -10.36 16.08
CA ALA A 371 -12.58 -11.00 16.07
C ALA A 371 -12.81 -11.87 17.31
N ASP A 372 -11.81 -12.64 17.76
CA ASP A 372 -11.90 -13.44 18.98
C ASP A 372 -12.05 -12.57 20.24
N LYS A 373 -11.35 -11.41 20.27
CA LYS A 373 -11.48 -10.44 21.35
C LYS A 373 -12.88 -9.84 21.46
N PHE A 374 -13.49 -9.53 20.32
CA PHE A 374 -14.78 -8.83 20.28
C PHE A 374 -16.01 -9.75 20.07
N LYS A 375 -15.84 -11.07 19.96
CA LYS A 375 -16.93 -12.02 19.64
C LYS A 375 -18.08 -12.04 20.63
N ASP A 376 -17.84 -11.66 21.89
CA ASP A 376 -18.84 -11.74 22.96
C ASP A 376 -19.51 -10.38 23.26
N TYR A 377 -19.16 -9.33 22.51
CA TYR A 377 -19.84 -8.05 22.57
C TYR A 377 -21.04 -8.05 21.62
N ASP A 378 -22.20 -7.59 22.12
CA ASP A 378 -23.42 -7.44 21.33
C ASP A 378 -23.29 -6.34 20.28
N ASN A 379 -22.47 -5.31 20.58
CA ASN A 379 -22.23 -4.17 19.72
C ASN A 379 -20.74 -3.84 19.70
N ILE A 380 -20.20 -3.65 18.49
CA ILE A 380 -18.91 -3.02 18.24
C ILE A 380 -19.11 -1.95 17.18
N TYR A 381 -18.28 -0.90 17.23
CA TYR A 381 -18.41 0.22 16.31
C TYR A 381 -17.07 0.59 15.71
N PHE A 382 -17.10 1.29 14.58
CA PHE A 382 -15.92 1.65 13.81
C PHE A 382 -15.82 3.17 13.68
N PRO A 383 -14.96 3.84 14.47
CA PRO A 383 -14.68 5.26 14.27
C PRO A 383 -14.20 5.52 12.83
N LEU A 384 -14.68 6.61 12.24
CA LEU A 384 -14.43 6.97 10.85
C LEU A 384 -13.62 8.27 10.73
N GLN A 385 -12.78 8.35 9.73
CA GLN A 385 -12.10 9.54 9.25
C GLN A 385 -12.34 9.71 7.75
N LEU A 386 -12.23 10.94 7.26
CA LEU A 386 -12.31 11.25 5.83
C LEU A 386 -10.91 11.37 5.22
N ASP A 387 -10.76 11.03 3.94
CA ASP A 387 -9.62 11.49 3.15
C ASP A 387 -9.91 12.93 2.62
N PHE A 388 -8.89 13.56 2.00
CA PHE A 388 -9.04 14.91 1.44
C PHE A 388 -10.08 15.02 0.30
N ARG A 389 -10.56 13.90 -0.22
CA ARG A 389 -11.60 13.82 -1.26
C ARG A 389 -13.00 13.61 -0.65
N GLY A 390 -13.11 13.51 0.68
CA GLY A 390 -14.36 13.28 1.38
C GLY A 390 -14.80 11.81 1.49
N ARG A 391 -13.93 10.83 1.17
CA ARG A 391 -14.24 9.42 1.37
C ARG A 391 -14.02 9.01 2.81
N ALA A 392 -14.99 8.28 3.38
CA ALA A 392 -14.93 7.78 4.75
C ALA A 392 -14.11 6.46 4.83
N TYR A 393 -13.27 6.37 5.86
CA TYR A 393 -12.44 5.20 6.14
C TYR A 393 -12.51 4.85 7.62
N CYS A 394 -12.62 3.54 7.92
CA CYS A 394 -12.49 3.03 9.27
C CYS A 394 -11.10 3.35 9.83
N VAL A 395 -11.05 3.80 11.08
CA VAL A 395 -9.80 4.03 11.81
C VAL A 395 -9.14 2.70 12.22
N PRO A 396 -9.88 1.68 12.75
CA PRO A 396 -9.36 0.33 12.95
C PRO A 396 -8.86 -0.30 11.64
N ALA A 397 -7.66 -0.91 11.69
CA ALA A 397 -6.96 -1.30 10.47
C ALA A 397 -7.25 -2.74 10.00
N PHE A 398 -7.62 -3.65 10.89
CA PHE A 398 -7.69 -5.09 10.60
C PHE A 398 -9.10 -5.61 10.51
N LEU A 399 -9.82 -5.70 11.64
CA LEU A 399 -11.22 -6.06 11.64
C LEU A 399 -12.07 -4.83 11.34
N ASN A 400 -12.56 -4.72 10.12
CA ASN A 400 -13.49 -3.66 9.73
C ASN A 400 -14.23 -4.03 8.44
N TYR A 401 -15.37 -3.40 8.17
CA TYR A 401 -16.23 -3.67 7.02
C TYR A 401 -15.69 -3.12 5.68
N GLN A 402 -14.55 -2.42 5.68
CA GLN A 402 -13.81 -2.00 4.48
C GLN A 402 -12.58 -2.87 4.22
N GLY A 403 -12.35 -3.88 5.06
CA GLY A 403 -11.23 -4.80 5.01
C GLY A 403 -11.29 -5.81 3.87
N ILE A 404 -10.44 -6.85 3.96
CA ILE A 404 -10.48 -8.00 3.05
C ILE A 404 -11.77 -8.81 3.22
N ASN A 405 -12.09 -9.66 2.24
CA ASN A 405 -13.31 -10.45 2.26
C ASN A 405 -13.52 -11.25 3.56
N GLY A 406 -12.45 -11.82 4.12
CA GLY A 406 -12.54 -12.52 5.42
C GLY A 406 -12.90 -11.59 6.59
N ALA A 407 -12.40 -10.36 6.62
CA ALA A 407 -12.76 -9.38 7.65
C ALA A 407 -14.21 -8.92 7.52
N LYS A 408 -14.69 -8.71 6.28
CA LYS A 408 -16.09 -8.36 6.01
C LYS A 408 -17.05 -9.46 6.44
N ALA A 409 -16.70 -10.71 6.15
CA ALA A 409 -17.52 -11.89 6.49
C ALA A 409 -17.65 -12.13 8.00
N LEU A 410 -16.73 -11.61 8.80
CA LEU A 410 -16.75 -11.70 10.26
C LEU A 410 -17.69 -10.68 10.91
N LEU A 411 -18.34 -9.80 10.13
CA LEU A 411 -19.15 -8.71 10.66
C LEU A 411 -20.60 -8.81 10.19
N ASP A 412 -21.51 -8.94 11.15
CA ASP A 412 -22.95 -8.78 10.99
C ASP A 412 -23.38 -7.45 11.59
N PHE A 413 -24.50 -6.88 11.16
CA PHE A 413 -25.14 -5.78 11.88
C PHE A 413 -25.62 -6.26 13.26
N SER A 414 -25.38 -5.49 14.31
CA SER A 414 -25.89 -5.82 15.65
C SER A 414 -27.42 -5.76 15.70
N HIS A 415 -28.02 -4.83 14.98
CA HIS A 415 -29.45 -4.71 14.82
C HIS A 415 -29.87 -5.28 13.47
N GLY A 416 -30.58 -6.40 13.49
CA GLY A 416 -31.09 -7.03 12.29
C GLY A 416 -32.32 -6.30 11.72
N LYS A 417 -32.68 -6.70 10.51
CA LYS A 417 -33.90 -6.23 9.83
C LYS A 417 -34.80 -7.44 9.55
N GLU A 418 -36.05 -7.31 10.00
CA GLU A 418 -37.07 -8.33 9.73
C GLU A 418 -37.36 -8.39 8.22
N ILE A 419 -37.37 -9.62 7.67
CA ILE A 419 -37.79 -9.89 6.30
C ILE A 419 -39.27 -10.24 6.34
N THR A 420 -40.10 -9.40 5.72
CA THR A 420 -41.54 -9.55 5.64
C THR A 420 -41.99 -9.76 4.19
N GLU A 421 -43.23 -10.25 4.00
CA GLU A 421 -43.80 -10.43 2.67
C GLU A 421 -43.87 -9.09 1.89
N ASP A 422 -44.13 -7.99 2.61
CA ASP A 422 -44.34 -6.65 2.03
C ASP A 422 -43.00 -5.93 1.67
N ASN A 423 -41.85 -6.40 2.17
CA ASN A 423 -40.56 -5.77 1.86
C ASN A 423 -39.75 -6.63 0.90
N SER A 424 -38.82 -5.99 0.18
CA SER A 424 -37.96 -6.67 -0.77
C SER A 424 -36.73 -7.35 -0.12
N GLY A 425 -36.71 -7.55 1.20
CA GLY A 425 -35.58 -8.09 1.94
C GLY A 425 -35.11 -9.43 1.45
N GLY A 426 -36.06 -10.39 1.28
CA GLY A 426 -35.74 -11.73 0.76
C GLY A 426 -35.17 -11.71 -0.65
N PHE A 427 -35.70 -10.85 -1.52
CA PHE A 427 -35.16 -10.66 -2.89
C PHE A 427 -33.71 -10.16 -2.86
N TRP A 428 -33.43 -9.11 -2.10
CA TRP A 428 -32.07 -8.56 -2.02
C TRP A 428 -31.08 -9.50 -1.34
N LEU A 429 -31.53 -10.29 -0.37
CA LEU A 429 -30.71 -11.33 0.23
C LEU A 429 -30.36 -12.43 -0.79
N ALA A 430 -31.34 -12.86 -1.62
CA ALA A 430 -31.09 -13.79 -2.72
C ALA A 430 -30.10 -13.25 -3.75
N VAL A 431 -30.31 -12.01 -4.21
CA VAL A 431 -29.40 -11.31 -5.16
C VAL A 431 -27.99 -11.21 -4.59
N HIS A 432 -27.84 -10.92 -3.29
CA HIS A 432 -26.54 -10.83 -2.65
C HIS A 432 -25.77 -12.15 -2.71
N GLY A 433 -26.43 -13.28 -2.51
CA GLY A 433 -25.82 -14.63 -2.61
C GLY A 433 -25.20 -14.88 -3.98
N ALA A 434 -25.95 -14.60 -5.04
CA ALA A 434 -25.43 -14.71 -6.40
C ALA A 434 -24.25 -13.76 -6.65
N ASN A 435 -24.29 -12.54 -6.10
CA ASN A 435 -23.20 -11.56 -6.25
C ASN A 435 -21.91 -12.03 -5.58
N VAL A 436 -21.97 -12.56 -4.34
CA VAL A 436 -20.77 -13.03 -3.62
C VAL A 436 -20.24 -14.35 -4.15
N TRP A 437 -21.11 -15.14 -4.81
CA TRP A 437 -20.71 -16.33 -5.57
C TRP A 437 -19.91 -15.93 -6.83
N GLY A 438 -20.30 -14.86 -7.53
CA GLY A 438 -19.70 -14.40 -8.79
C GLY A 438 -20.67 -14.33 -9.97
N ASN A 439 -21.97 -14.63 -9.76
CA ASN A 439 -23.02 -14.56 -10.78
C ASN A 439 -23.57 -13.12 -10.94
N ASP A 440 -22.70 -12.12 -10.98
CA ASP A 440 -23.05 -10.69 -10.97
C ASP A 440 -23.25 -10.07 -12.37
N LYS A 441 -23.31 -10.90 -13.43
CA LYS A 441 -23.45 -10.42 -14.82
C LYS A 441 -24.82 -10.76 -15.46
N ILE A 442 -25.69 -11.40 -14.70
CA ILE A 442 -27.06 -11.73 -15.10
C ILE A 442 -28.05 -10.75 -14.46
N THR A 443 -29.32 -10.75 -14.87
CA THR A 443 -30.33 -9.83 -14.31
C THR A 443 -30.55 -10.07 -12.81
N LEU A 444 -31.17 -9.11 -12.13
CA LEU A 444 -31.43 -9.24 -10.68
C LEU A 444 -32.38 -10.41 -10.38
N GLU A 445 -33.40 -10.61 -11.24
CA GLU A 445 -34.33 -11.71 -11.15
C GLU A 445 -33.60 -13.05 -11.31
N GLN A 446 -32.77 -13.19 -12.34
CA GLN A 446 -31.98 -14.40 -12.57
C GLN A 446 -31.02 -14.70 -11.41
N ARG A 447 -30.50 -13.67 -10.73
CA ARG A 447 -29.66 -13.85 -9.51
C ARG A 447 -30.51 -14.39 -8.37
N ALA A 448 -31.72 -13.86 -8.18
CA ALA A 448 -32.63 -14.34 -7.16
C ALA A 448 -33.07 -15.80 -7.46
N ASP A 449 -33.41 -16.10 -8.72
CA ASP A 449 -33.78 -17.47 -9.16
C ASP A 449 -32.64 -18.45 -8.91
N TRP A 450 -31.39 -18.07 -9.17
CA TRP A 450 -30.20 -18.87 -8.90
C TRP A 450 -30.10 -19.25 -7.41
N SER A 451 -30.39 -18.33 -6.51
CA SER A 451 -30.38 -18.57 -5.06
C SER A 451 -31.55 -19.47 -4.59
N MET A 452 -32.66 -19.50 -5.34
CA MET A 452 -33.83 -20.30 -5.04
C MET A 452 -33.82 -21.69 -5.71
N ASP A 453 -32.87 -21.94 -6.63
CA ASP A 453 -32.76 -23.21 -7.34
C ASP A 453 -32.57 -24.37 -6.37
N THR A 454 -33.32 -25.45 -6.58
CA THR A 454 -33.36 -26.61 -5.67
C THR A 454 -31.98 -27.27 -5.54
N THR A 455 -31.23 -27.37 -6.62
CA THR A 455 -29.89 -27.98 -6.60
C THR A 455 -28.92 -27.13 -5.77
N ASN A 456 -28.96 -25.81 -5.99
CA ASN A 456 -28.17 -24.87 -5.22
C ASN A 456 -28.54 -24.87 -3.73
N MET A 457 -29.85 -24.93 -3.42
CA MET A 457 -30.31 -25.01 -2.03
C MET A 457 -29.77 -26.27 -1.32
N GLN A 458 -29.72 -27.43 -2.02
CA GLN A 458 -29.11 -28.63 -1.45
C GLN A 458 -27.61 -28.44 -1.16
N MET A 459 -26.88 -27.77 -2.04
CA MET A 459 -25.47 -27.40 -1.84
C MET A 459 -25.34 -26.49 -0.63
N PHE A 460 -26.14 -25.41 -0.53
CA PHE A 460 -26.08 -24.48 0.59
C PHE A 460 -26.33 -25.17 1.94
N ARG A 461 -27.29 -26.06 2.01
CA ARG A 461 -27.58 -26.85 3.22
C ARG A 461 -26.42 -27.75 3.65
N ARG A 462 -25.76 -28.42 2.68
CA ARG A 462 -24.55 -29.21 2.97
C ARG A 462 -23.41 -28.36 3.49
N ILE A 463 -23.17 -27.21 2.85
CA ILE A 463 -22.15 -26.26 3.29
C ILE A 463 -22.39 -25.82 4.74
N VAL A 464 -23.62 -25.43 5.08
CA VAL A 464 -23.99 -25.00 6.43
C VAL A 464 -23.86 -26.11 7.45
N GLN A 465 -24.18 -27.33 7.07
CA GLN A 465 -24.12 -28.52 7.94
C GLN A 465 -22.68 -28.83 8.36
N ASP A 466 -21.72 -28.78 7.42
CA ASP A 466 -20.28 -28.97 7.71
C ASP A 466 -19.43 -28.24 6.66
N PRO A 467 -19.07 -26.98 6.90
CA PRO A 467 -18.31 -26.16 5.96
C PRO A 467 -16.83 -26.57 5.82
N ILE A 468 -16.35 -27.45 6.69
CA ILE A 468 -14.96 -27.95 6.63
C ILE A 468 -14.89 -29.14 5.65
N VAL A 469 -15.89 -29.95 5.59
CA VAL A 469 -16.01 -31.10 4.68
C VAL A 469 -16.56 -30.66 3.33
N ASN A 470 -17.66 -29.89 3.32
CA ASN A 470 -18.32 -29.40 2.11
C ASN A 470 -17.76 -28.03 1.73
N ARG A 471 -16.73 -28.01 0.87
CA ARG A 471 -15.91 -26.84 0.57
C ARG A 471 -16.28 -26.14 -0.73
N GLU A 472 -17.45 -26.42 -1.31
CA GLU A 472 -17.93 -25.81 -2.55
C GLU A 472 -17.95 -24.24 -2.45
N TRP A 473 -18.17 -23.72 -1.25
CA TRP A 473 -18.15 -22.29 -0.99
C TRP A 473 -16.82 -21.59 -1.30
N GLU A 474 -15.71 -22.33 -1.40
CA GLU A 474 -14.40 -21.79 -1.77
C GLU A 474 -14.29 -21.42 -3.25
N GLU A 475 -15.19 -21.93 -4.09
CA GLU A 475 -15.25 -21.59 -5.52
C GLU A 475 -15.86 -20.20 -5.76
N ALA A 476 -16.51 -19.64 -4.75
CA ALA A 476 -17.10 -18.31 -4.81
C ALA A 476 -16.03 -17.21 -5.00
N ASP A 477 -16.38 -16.11 -5.68
CA ASP A 477 -15.52 -14.93 -5.80
C ASP A 477 -15.17 -14.31 -4.43
N SER A 478 -16.08 -14.45 -3.47
CA SER A 478 -15.90 -13.98 -2.09
C SER A 478 -16.21 -15.10 -1.08
N PRO A 479 -15.32 -16.11 -0.92
CA PRO A 479 -15.63 -17.36 -0.23
C PRO A 479 -16.25 -17.21 1.15
N PHE A 480 -15.59 -16.49 2.07
CA PHE A 480 -16.12 -16.33 3.44
C PHE A 480 -17.42 -15.51 3.50
N GLN A 481 -17.59 -14.51 2.62
CA GLN A 481 -18.86 -13.78 2.54
C GLN A 481 -19.98 -14.67 2.01
N PHE A 482 -19.65 -15.55 1.05
CA PHE A 482 -20.60 -16.55 0.56
C PHE A 482 -20.96 -17.57 1.65
N LEU A 483 -19.99 -18.02 2.45
CA LEU A 483 -20.22 -18.90 3.59
C LEU A 483 -21.17 -18.26 4.63
N ALA A 484 -20.94 -16.98 4.98
CA ALA A 484 -21.83 -16.24 5.86
C ALA A 484 -23.25 -16.16 5.28
N TRP A 485 -23.35 -15.86 3.98
CA TRP A 485 -24.62 -15.81 3.28
C TRP A 485 -25.32 -17.18 3.22
N CYS A 486 -24.61 -18.28 2.98
CA CYS A 486 -25.22 -19.61 2.98
C CYS A 486 -25.97 -19.90 4.29
N LYS A 487 -25.34 -19.57 5.43
CA LYS A 487 -25.99 -19.75 6.74
C LYS A 487 -27.24 -18.90 6.87
N GLU A 488 -27.14 -17.61 6.58
CA GLU A 488 -28.24 -16.65 6.65
C GLU A 488 -29.40 -17.05 5.73
N TRP A 489 -29.07 -17.46 4.48
CA TRP A 489 -30.05 -17.87 3.49
C TRP A 489 -30.80 -19.14 3.88
N VAL A 490 -30.08 -20.15 4.37
CA VAL A 490 -30.69 -21.41 4.83
C VAL A 490 -31.61 -21.15 6.02
N GLU A 491 -31.19 -20.36 7.00
CA GLU A 491 -32.02 -20.00 8.18
C GLU A 491 -33.27 -19.21 7.78
N PHE A 492 -33.17 -18.29 6.83
CA PHE A 492 -34.34 -17.59 6.29
C PHE A 492 -35.30 -18.54 5.56
N GLN A 493 -34.78 -19.46 4.73
CA GLN A 493 -35.61 -20.42 4.03
C GLN A 493 -36.32 -21.41 4.99
N ASP A 494 -35.72 -21.75 6.11
CA ASP A 494 -36.29 -22.63 7.11
C ASP A 494 -37.30 -21.92 8.02
N THR A 495 -37.08 -20.62 8.31
CA THR A 495 -37.93 -19.82 9.18
C THR A 495 -39.10 -19.17 8.41
N GLY A 496 -38.84 -18.71 7.19
CA GLY A 496 -39.81 -17.94 6.39
C GLY A 496 -39.85 -16.45 6.78
N TYR A 497 -40.92 -15.79 6.38
CA TYR A 497 -41.18 -14.39 6.75
C TYR A 497 -41.29 -14.21 8.27
N GLY A 498 -40.78 -13.12 8.78
CA GLY A 498 -40.55 -12.88 10.20
C GLY A 498 -39.12 -13.14 10.65
N TYR A 499 -38.28 -13.76 9.77
CA TYR A 499 -36.85 -13.90 10.03
C TYR A 499 -36.14 -12.53 10.12
N VAL A 500 -35.30 -12.38 11.13
CA VAL A 500 -34.53 -11.15 11.33
C VAL A 500 -33.11 -11.34 10.80
N SER A 501 -32.83 -10.79 9.63
CA SER A 501 -31.51 -10.85 9.00
C SER A 501 -30.56 -9.82 9.57
N HIS A 502 -29.35 -10.25 9.85
CA HIS A 502 -28.24 -9.40 10.31
C HIS A 502 -27.12 -9.24 9.28
N LEU A 503 -27.20 -9.99 8.17
CA LEU A 503 -26.16 -10.00 7.15
C LEU A 503 -26.09 -8.68 6.38
N PRO A 504 -24.92 -8.02 6.28
CA PRO A 504 -24.75 -6.85 5.43
C PRO A 504 -24.86 -7.21 3.93
N VAL A 505 -25.88 -6.70 3.26
CA VAL A 505 -26.07 -6.82 1.81
C VAL A 505 -25.32 -5.69 1.12
N SER A 506 -24.33 -6.03 0.29
CA SER A 506 -23.50 -5.06 -0.40
C SER A 506 -24.14 -4.58 -1.70
N ILE A 507 -24.19 -3.24 -1.90
CA ILE A 507 -24.63 -2.60 -3.13
C ILE A 507 -23.49 -1.71 -3.61
N ASP A 508 -23.16 -1.76 -4.91
CA ASP A 508 -22.09 -0.95 -5.51
C ASP A 508 -22.49 -0.39 -6.88
N GLY A 509 -21.90 0.73 -7.26
CA GLY A 509 -22.09 1.34 -8.57
C GLY A 509 -21.25 0.65 -9.64
N SER A 510 -21.73 0.65 -10.88
CA SER A 510 -21.03 0.03 -12.04
C SER A 510 -19.68 0.70 -12.34
N CYS A 511 -19.62 2.03 -12.31
CA CYS A 511 -18.42 2.84 -12.43
C CYS A 511 -18.71 4.26 -11.97
N ASN A 512 -18.54 4.55 -10.68
CA ASN A 512 -18.94 5.79 -10.03
C ASN A 512 -18.44 7.06 -10.75
N GLY A 513 -17.16 7.11 -11.14
CA GLY A 513 -16.61 8.27 -11.87
C GLY A 513 -17.36 8.55 -13.18
N LEU A 514 -17.60 7.53 -14.00
CA LEU A 514 -18.33 7.68 -15.25
C LEU A 514 -19.83 7.93 -15.04
N GLN A 515 -20.43 7.37 -13.98
CA GLN A 515 -21.81 7.68 -13.60
C GLN A 515 -21.97 9.18 -13.33
N LEU A 516 -21.08 9.76 -12.52
CA LEU A 516 -21.09 11.20 -12.24
C LEU A 516 -20.85 12.03 -13.50
N TYR A 517 -19.89 11.66 -14.35
CA TYR A 517 -19.63 12.37 -15.60
C TYR A 517 -20.83 12.32 -16.56
N SER A 518 -21.48 11.16 -16.73
CA SER A 518 -22.67 11.04 -17.59
C SER A 518 -23.81 11.93 -17.10
N LEU A 519 -24.02 12.01 -15.78
CA LEU A 519 -25.02 12.90 -15.19
C LEU A 519 -24.67 14.39 -15.37
N MET A 520 -23.44 14.79 -15.07
CA MET A 520 -22.97 16.17 -15.19
C MET A 520 -23.01 16.67 -16.64
N LEU A 521 -22.62 15.81 -17.58
CA LEU A 521 -22.55 16.14 -19.02
C LEU A 521 -23.86 15.82 -19.76
N ARG A 522 -24.86 15.28 -19.07
CA ARG A 522 -26.15 14.84 -19.62
C ARG A 522 -25.99 13.89 -20.80
N ASP A 523 -25.03 12.97 -20.69
CA ASP A 523 -24.72 11.96 -21.70
C ASP A 523 -25.53 10.69 -21.44
N GLU A 524 -26.68 10.57 -22.14
CA GLU A 524 -27.56 9.41 -22.01
C GLU A 524 -26.89 8.12 -22.47
N THR A 525 -26.05 8.17 -23.51
CA THR A 525 -25.36 7.00 -24.05
C THR A 525 -24.37 6.44 -23.00
N ALA A 526 -23.52 7.29 -22.45
CA ALA A 526 -22.63 6.88 -21.37
C ALA A 526 -23.42 6.46 -20.12
N GLY A 527 -24.53 7.15 -19.80
CA GLY A 527 -25.41 6.84 -18.69
C GLY A 527 -26.01 5.44 -18.77
N LYS A 528 -26.43 4.99 -19.95
CA LYS A 528 -26.87 3.60 -20.21
C LYS A 528 -25.73 2.60 -19.93
N LEU A 529 -24.54 2.85 -20.48
CA LEU A 529 -23.40 1.96 -20.37
C LEU A 529 -22.87 1.77 -18.94
N VAL A 530 -23.21 2.69 -18.03
CA VAL A 530 -22.83 2.62 -16.61
C VAL A 530 -24.03 2.44 -15.67
N ASN A 531 -25.17 1.99 -16.20
CA ASN A 531 -26.38 1.66 -15.45
C ASN A 531 -26.97 2.83 -14.61
N VAL A 532 -26.89 4.06 -15.12
CA VAL A 532 -27.59 5.24 -14.57
C VAL A 532 -28.95 5.43 -15.21
N VAL A 533 -29.05 5.08 -16.50
CA VAL A 533 -30.30 5.07 -17.24
C VAL A 533 -30.85 3.63 -17.23
N PRO A 534 -32.14 3.43 -16.95
CA PRO A 534 -32.75 2.09 -16.94
C PRO A 534 -32.56 1.35 -18.29
N SER A 535 -32.30 0.04 -18.21
CA SER A 535 -32.21 -0.88 -19.35
C SER A 535 -32.67 -2.26 -18.92
N ASP A 536 -33.16 -3.08 -19.89
CA ASP A 536 -33.67 -4.43 -19.64
C ASP A 536 -32.62 -5.38 -19.09
N THR A 537 -31.34 -5.13 -19.40
CA THR A 537 -30.20 -5.93 -18.92
C THR A 537 -29.10 -5.04 -18.36
N PRO A 538 -28.37 -5.50 -17.34
CA PRO A 538 -27.21 -4.77 -16.84
C PRO A 538 -26.17 -4.56 -17.93
N GLN A 539 -25.70 -3.33 -18.09
CA GLN A 539 -24.69 -2.97 -19.07
C GLN A 539 -23.28 -3.06 -18.45
N ASP A 540 -22.30 -3.41 -19.26
CA ASP A 540 -20.90 -3.53 -18.83
C ASP A 540 -19.98 -2.75 -19.77
N ILE A 541 -19.70 -1.51 -19.41
CA ILE A 541 -18.81 -0.62 -20.16
C ILE A 541 -17.40 -1.22 -20.35
N TYR A 542 -16.93 -2.05 -19.43
CA TYR A 542 -15.61 -2.65 -19.51
C TYR A 542 -15.54 -3.71 -20.59
N GLN A 543 -16.61 -4.53 -20.72
CA GLN A 543 -16.72 -5.52 -21.76
C GLN A 543 -16.93 -4.85 -23.12
N LEU A 544 -17.80 -3.85 -23.20
CA LEU A 544 -18.05 -3.10 -24.45
C LEU A 544 -16.77 -2.49 -25.02
N VAL A 545 -15.94 -1.88 -24.17
CA VAL A 545 -14.64 -1.34 -24.63
C VAL A 545 -13.69 -2.47 -25.01
N ALA A 546 -13.71 -3.62 -24.33
CA ALA A 546 -12.89 -4.78 -24.71
C ALA A 546 -13.28 -5.29 -26.10
N ASP A 547 -14.58 -5.38 -26.39
CA ASP A 547 -15.10 -5.77 -27.72
C ASP A 547 -14.70 -4.76 -28.80
N SER A 548 -14.80 -3.45 -28.51
CA SER A 548 -14.32 -2.40 -29.40
C SER A 548 -12.80 -2.49 -29.68
N VAL A 549 -12.01 -2.85 -28.68
CA VAL A 549 -10.56 -3.11 -28.84
C VAL A 549 -10.33 -4.31 -29.75
N ILE A 550 -11.08 -5.40 -29.58
CA ILE A 550 -10.98 -6.60 -30.42
C ILE A 550 -11.28 -6.26 -31.88
N GLU A 551 -12.33 -5.49 -32.16
CA GLU A 551 -12.66 -5.09 -33.53
C GLU A 551 -11.55 -4.25 -34.16
N LYS A 552 -10.98 -3.30 -33.42
CA LYS A 552 -9.82 -2.50 -33.92
C LYS A 552 -8.59 -3.37 -34.16
N LEU A 553 -8.31 -4.34 -33.29
CA LEU A 553 -7.21 -5.27 -33.48
C LEU A 553 -7.40 -6.16 -34.72
N LYS A 554 -8.65 -6.55 -35.05
CA LYS A 554 -8.96 -7.29 -36.29
C LYS A 554 -8.64 -6.42 -37.53
N GLN A 555 -9.01 -5.15 -37.48
CA GLN A 555 -8.66 -4.22 -38.56
C GLN A 555 -7.14 -3.99 -38.64
N ASP A 556 -6.49 -3.74 -37.52
CA ASP A 556 -5.03 -3.55 -37.44
C ASP A 556 -4.27 -4.79 -37.96
N LYS A 557 -4.81 -6.01 -37.74
CA LYS A 557 -4.26 -7.24 -38.27
C LYS A 557 -4.34 -7.28 -39.79
N LEU A 558 -5.45 -6.84 -40.39
CA LEU A 558 -5.60 -6.75 -41.87
C LEU A 558 -4.64 -5.72 -42.45
N GLU A 559 -4.36 -4.64 -41.72
CA GLU A 559 -3.40 -3.61 -42.11
C GLU A 559 -1.92 -4.03 -41.84
N GLY A 560 -1.67 -5.22 -41.29
CA GLY A 560 -0.33 -5.73 -41.02
C GLY A 560 0.38 -5.03 -39.86
N LYS A 561 -0.35 -4.39 -38.94
CA LYS A 561 0.25 -3.73 -37.79
C LYS A 561 0.93 -4.75 -36.84
N PRO A 562 2.09 -4.40 -36.29
CA PRO A 562 2.80 -5.29 -35.38
C PRO A 562 1.96 -5.55 -34.13
N TYR A 563 2.10 -6.74 -33.57
CA TYR A 563 1.45 -7.22 -32.34
C TYR A 563 -0.07 -7.45 -32.42
N ALA A 564 -0.81 -6.96 -33.46
CA ALA A 564 -2.26 -7.11 -33.55
C ALA A 564 -2.69 -8.60 -33.51
N HIS A 565 -2.02 -9.44 -34.31
CA HIS A 565 -2.29 -10.87 -34.33
C HIS A 565 -2.05 -11.53 -32.96
N ALA A 566 -0.90 -11.25 -32.35
CA ALA A 566 -0.51 -11.84 -31.08
C ALA A 566 -1.48 -11.47 -29.94
N TRP A 567 -1.99 -10.23 -29.93
CA TRP A 567 -3.00 -9.80 -28.96
C TRP A 567 -4.35 -10.45 -29.19
N LEU A 568 -4.77 -10.66 -30.44
CA LEU A 568 -6.02 -11.36 -30.76
C LEU A 568 -5.93 -12.83 -30.34
N GLU A 569 -4.78 -13.50 -30.55
CA GLU A 569 -4.55 -14.87 -30.15
C GLU A 569 -4.51 -15.04 -28.64
N TYR A 570 -3.86 -14.12 -27.93
CA TYR A 570 -3.81 -14.12 -26.45
C TYR A 570 -5.18 -13.78 -25.82
N GLY A 571 -6.01 -13.03 -26.53
CA GLY A 571 -7.35 -12.63 -26.12
C GLY A 571 -7.37 -11.40 -25.22
N ILE A 572 -8.23 -10.45 -25.57
CA ILE A 572 -8.54 -9.27 -24.76
C ILE A 572 -9.70 -9.62 -23.83
N LYS A 573 -9.47 -9.49 -22.54
CA LYS A 573 -10.47 -9.75 -21.49
C LYS A 573 -11.02 -8.41 -20.95
N ARG A 574 -12.18 -8.50 -20.32
CA ARG A 574 -12.76 -7.41 -19.52
C ARG A 574 -11.75 -6.80 -18.52
N SER A 575 -10.91 -7.64 -17.88
CA SER A 575 -9.87 -7.20 -16.94
C SER A 575 -8.83 -6.31 -17.59
N THR A 576 -8.50 -6.54 -18.86
CA THR A 576 -7.47 -5.81 -19.61
C THR A 576 -7.84 -4.34 -19.80
N THR A 577 -9.13 -4.02 -19.97
CA THR A 577 -9.64 -2.65 -20.19
C THR A 577 -10.09 -1.96 -18.90
N LYS A 578 -10.56 -2.73 -17.92
CA LYS A 578 -11.24 -2.26 -16.71
C LYS A 578 -10.48 -1.14 -15.99
N ARG A 579 -9.20 -1.30 -15.73
CA ARG A 579 -8.44 -0.31 -14.95
C ARG A 579 -8.25 1.00 -15.69
N SER A 580 -8.01 0.94 -17.00
CA SER A 580 -7.88 2.13 -17.84
C SER A 580 -9.16 2.96 -17.87
N ILE A 581 -10.32 2.28 -17.95
CA ILE A 581 -11.64 2.93 -17.96
C ILE A 581 -11.95 3.54 -16.58
N MET A 582 -11.74 2.79 -15.50
CA MET A 582 -12.01 3.27 -14.14
C MET A 582 -11.23 4.53 -13.78
N THR A 583 -10.03 4.69 -14.32
CA THR A 583 -9.11 5.76 -13.92
C THR A 583 -9.15 6.99 -14.82
N ILE A 584 -9.87 6.94 -15.94
CA ILE A 584 -9.96 8.08 -16.87
C ILE A 584 -10.51 9.34 -16.17
N CYS A 585 -11.54 9.19 -15.36
CA CYS A 585 -12.14 10.29 -14.59
C CYS A 585 -11.23 10.87 -13.49
N TYR A 586 -10.08 10.24 -13.25
CA TYR A 586 -9.07 10.68 -12.27
C TYR A 586 -7.80 11.22 -12.93
N GLY A 587 -7.85 11.52 -14.24
CA GLY A 587 -6.73 12.08 -14.97
C GLY A 587 -5.66 11.05 -15.39
N SER A 588 -6.03 9.79 -15.57
CA SER A 588 -5.09 8.80 -16.13
C SER A 588 -4.74 9.16 -17.57
N THR A 589 -3.54 8.80 -17.96
CA THR A 589 -2.99 9.07 -19.29
C THR A 589 -2.82 7.78 -20.10
N ARG A 590 -2.60 7.90 -21.40
CA ARG A 590 -2.21 6.77 -22.26
C ARG A 590 -0.97 6.04 -21.71
N TYR A 591 -0.05 6.75 -21.07
CA TYR A 591 1.13 6.13 -20.45
C TYR A 591 0.73 5.23 -19.27
N SER A 592 -0.17 5.71 -18.40
CA SER A 592 -0.70 4.88 -17.29
C SER A 592 -1.40 3.63 -17.81
N CYS A 593 -2.09 3.72 -18.94
CA CYS A 593 -2.74 2.57 -19.59
C CYS A 593 -1.71 1.47 -19.97
N THR A 594 -0.50 1.86 -20.39
CA THR A 594 0.59 0.89 -20.66
C THR A 594 0.96 0.09 -19.42
N ASP A 595 1.11 0.77 -18.26
CA ASP A 595 1.43 0.10 -17.00
C ASP A 595 0.31 -0.85 -16.57
N PHE A 596 -0.95 -0.48 -16.80
CA PHE A 596 -2.10 -1.34 -16.49
C PHE A 596 -2.15 -2.60 -17.37
N VAL A 597 -1.79 -2.48 -18.64
CA VAL A 597 -1.68 -3.63 -19.57
C VAL A 597 -0.56 -4.57 -19.12
N VAL A 598 0.62 -4.05 -18.74
CA VAL A 598 1.72 -4.85 -18.21
C VAL A 598 1.32 -5.56 -16.91
N GLU A 599 0.57 -4.89 -16.05
CA GLU A 599 0.06 -5.49 -14.81
C GLU A 599 -0.96 -6.61 -15.09
N ASP A 600 -1.87 -6.44 -16.07
CA ASP A 600 -2.82 -7.48 -16.48
C ASP A 600 -2.09 -8.71 -17.03
N LEU A 601 -1.09 -8.51 -17.90
CA LEU A 601 -0.22 -9.60 -18.38
C LEU A 601 0.43 -10.37 -17.24
N THR A 602 0.94 -9.64 -16.24
CA THR A 602 1.58 -10.26 -15.06
C THR A 602 0.58 -11.09 -14.27
N LYS A 603 -0.61 -10.53 -13.99
CA LYS A 603 -1.68 -11.23 -13.24
C LYS A 603 -2.20 -12.48 -13.98
N ARG A 604 -2.34 -12.40 -15.29
CA ARG A 604 -2.76 -13.54 -16.11
C ARG A 604 -1.71 -14.62 -16.15
N LYS A 605 -0.45 -14.25 -16.23
CA LYS A 605 0.69 -15.18 -16.14
C LYS A 605 0.75 -15.88 -14.77
N ASP A 606 0.52 -15.16 -13.68
CA ASP A 606 0.44 -15.74 -12.32
C ASP A 606 -0.69 -16.77 -12.19
N LYS A 607 -1.71 -16.67 -13.06
CA LYS A 607 -2.82 -17.65 -13.19
C LYS A 607 -2.55 -18.76 -14.20
N GLY A 608 -1.34 -18.84 -14.76
CA GLY A 608 -0.95 -19.89 -15.72
C GLY A 608 -1.26 -19.59 -17.19
N GLU A 609 -1.63 -18.33 -17.52
CA GLU A 609 -1.85 -17.91 -18.90
C GLU A 609 -0.58 -17.29 -19.48
N ASP A 610 0.23 -18.09 -20.17
CA ASP A 610 1.44 -17.59 -20.82
C ASP A 610 1.12 -16.70 -22.03
N HIS A 611 1.75 -15.53 -22.09
CA HIS A 611 1.61 -14.59 -23.20
C HIS A 611 2.61 -14.84 -24.34
N PRO A 612 2.28 -14.54 -25.61
CA PRO A 612 3.12 -14.79 -26.79
C PRO A 612 4.33 -13.85 -26.90
N PHE A 613 4.41 -12.82 -26.05
CA PHE A 613 5.47 -11.81 -26.07
C PHE A 613 6.71 -12.34 -25.32
N LYS A 614 7.81 -12.59 -26.00
CA LYS A 614 9.02 -13.21 -25.44
C LYS A 614 9.55 -12.46 -24.20
N THR A 615 10.61 -11.68 -24.35
CA THR A 615 11.29 -11.00 -23.22
C THR A 615 10.89 -9.52 -23.07
N ASP A 616 10.38 -8.88 -24.13
CA ASP A 616 9.98 -7.47 -24.14
C ASP A 616 8.46 -7.36 -24.22
N VAL A 617 7.81 -7.26 -23.06
CA VAL A 617 6.35 -7.05 -22.96
C VAL A 617 5.96 -5.57 -23.11
N PHE A 618 6.93 -4.65 -23.03
CA PHE A 618 6.64 -3.23 -22.94
C PHE A 618 6.16 -2.64 -24.28
N LYS A 619 6.81 -3.02 -25.39
CA LYS A 619 6.41 -2.56 -26.73
C LYS A 619 5.02 -3.06 -27.15
N PRO A 620 4.67 -4.36 -26.99
CA PRO A 620 3.30 -4.84 -27.19
C PRO A 620 2.28 -4.12 -26.29
N ALA A 621 2.64 -3.82 -25.04
CA ALA A 621 1.76 -3.10 -24.11
C ALA A 621 1.53 -1.65 -24.53
N ILE A 622 2.55 -0.92 -25.02
CA ILE A 622 2.40 0.44 -25.55
C ILE A 622 1.42 0.44 -26.75
N TYR A 623 1.57 -0.55 -27.64
CA TYR A 623 0.68 -0.68 -28.79
C TYR A 623 -0.77 -0.89 -28.33
N LEU A 624 -1.02 -1.90 -27.49
CA LEU A 624 -2.36 -2.18 -26.99
C LEU A 624 -2.96 -1.00 -26.20
N ALA A 625 -2.15 -0.35 -25.36
CA ALA A 625 -2.57 0.84 -24.62
C ALA A 625 -3.06 1.96 -25.56
N GLY A 626 -2.44 2.11 -26.73
CA GLY A 626 -2.91 3.03 -27.76
C GLY A 626 -4.28 2.64 -28.33
N VAL A 627 -4.48 1.36 -28.60
CA VAL A 627 -5.78 0.85 -29.10
C VAL A 627 -6.86 1.00 -28.03
N ILE A 628 -6.59 0.64 -26.78
CA ILE A 628 -7.53 0.82 -25.64
C ILE A 628 -7.88 2.30 -25.46
N TRP A 629 -6.88 3.19 -25.46
CA TRP A 629 -7.09 4.61 -25.27
C TRP A 629 -8.00 5.23 -26.34
N ASN A 630 -7.80 4.82 -27.59
CA ASN A 630 -8.67 5.25 -28.71
C ASN A 630 -10.07 4.65 -28.56
N SER A 631 -10.20 3.37 -28.18
CA SER A 631 -11.51 2.74 -27.97
C SER A 631 -12.30 3.39 -26.83
N ILE A 632 -11.61 3.79 -25.75
CA ILE A 632 -12.24 4.58 -24.66
C ILE A 632 -12.75 5.92 -25.22
N GLY A 633 -11.94 6.63 -26.00
CA GLY A 633 -12.32 7.92 -26.59
C GLY A 633 -13.55 7.83 -27.52
N ASP A 634 -13.66 6.75 -28.28
CA ASP A 634 -14.78 6.56 -29.22
C ASP A 634 -16.08 6.19 -28.49
N ASN A 635 -16.01 5.44 -27.40
CA ASN A 635 -17.17 4.99 -26.63
C ASN A 635 -17.58 5.95 -25.51
N LEU A 636 -16.67 6.79 -25.02
CA LEU A 636 -16.86 7.70 -23.89
C LEU A 636 -16.48 9.14 -24.28
N THR A 637 -17.02 9.62 -25.40
CA THR A 637 -16.62 10.90 -26.00
C THR A 637 -16.83 12.06 -25.03
N SER A 638 -17.99 12.17 -24.40
CA SER A 638 -18.30 13.28 -23.48
C SER A 638 -17.41 13.27 -22.25
N ALA A 639 -17.16 12.09 -21.64
CA ALA A 639 -16.27 11.97 -20.49
C ALA A 639 -14.83 12.37 -20.84
N ARG A 640 -14.36 12.00 -22.05
CA ARG A 640 -13.05 12.42 -22.55
C ARG A 640 -12.97 13.93 -22.77
N MET A 641 -13.96 14.52 -23.44
CA MET A 641 -14.02 15.97 -23.62
C MET A 641 -14.04 16.73 -22.29
N GLY A 642 -14.80 16.22 -21.29
CA GLY A 642 -14.81 16.80 -19.96
C GLY A 642 -13.45 16.72 -19.27
N MET A 643 -12.72 15.62 -19.43
CA MET A 643 -11.36 15.47 -18.88
C MET A 643 -10.34 16.35 -19.61
N ASP A 644 -10.41 16.43 -20.94
CA ASP A 644 -9.54 17.31 -21.73
C ASP A 644 -9.76 18.79 -21.37
N TYR A 645 -11.00 19.18 -21.00
CA TYR A 645 -11.32 20.53 -20.51
C TYR A 645 -10.72 20.81 -19.11
N LEU A 646 -10.69 19.79 -18.24
CA LEU A 646 -10.19 19.94 -16.85
C LEU A 646 -8.65 19.88 -16.75
N GLN A 647 -7.96 19.31 -17.72
CA GLN A 647 -6.49 19.20 -17.79
C GLN A 647 -5.87 20.39 -18.51
#